data_b2316024835e1f5268ac514a8c2c1ac4
#
_entry.id   b2316024835e1f5268ac514a8c2c1ac4
#
_cell.length_a   1.000
_cell.length_b   1.000
_cell.length_c   1.000
_cell.angle_alpha   90.00
_cell.angle_beta   90.00
_cell.angle_gamma   90.00
#
_symmetry.space_group_name_H-M   'P 1'
#
loop_
_entity.id
_entity.type
_entity.pdbx_description
1 polymer ?
#
loop_
_entity_poly.entity_id
_entity_poly.type
_entity_poly.pdbx_seq_one_letter_code
_entity_poly.pdbx_strand_id
1 'polypeptide(L)'
;MKPWLIKLKQATYNTTFMYNIRMLIAFAGTAFVPYFMGMQVATIPLTLGVVAAGLSDIDDRFSVRILNQLYTYIGFFVTATSIQFLFPHPILFATGLILSCIVLILLGSLGRRYATISYGCLVVSVYAMLGVNLFDDWYMQPLLLVSGAIWYGVISTISFLLFPVRALQDKLSLSYSSLGDFLFAKSNLFDVDMTASSYQQSIIDLSLENGKLIAIFNDLKTALLTRLKGDRGQKDTRRSLQYYFVAQDIHERADSAHIDYQKLAKIFQHSDILFRFQRILSIQGKACKDLSESILHRKPYVHNKRFKHAFENLKQSLEKLRSEQQYDQVWINALFALYQNLKSIDAQLRNLETERNIKLDKSKHIEQQLIDDDLKSWDDIVIRIKQHLTPESVLFRHAIRLSIVLLIGYVFVQVTNIQYGYWILLTALFVMQPNFNTTKRRLRLRIIGTLAGIVVGYTILYFVPSVEGQLVVLIISGMLFFELRSKQYAQATAFMTILALMNFNLEGLGFAAAVPRMVDTLIGCALAWFGVSFIFPDWKFRRLSRTIRRSLTAQCDYLAEVIEQYKNGRNNGLNYRVVRRAAHNADAEVASLISTLATEPDFDPDQKAQAFEFLCLSHTFISYIAALGAHRDKIEDQEVLELLDQAMDDIQGALLNDETPDLSAHNMLQTIRQLLSQNNEQDQKSLIILQQLSLMMSILQQLSRLKQSLSHEHDQDATELASL
;
A
#
# COMPACT_ATOMS: atom_id res chain seq x y z
N MET A 1 39.97 -3.38 -11.40
CA MET A 1 39.44 -3.18 -10.05
C MET A 1 39.46 -4.50 -9.28
N LYS A 2 39.90 -4.51 -8.01
CA LYS A 2 39.95 -5.74 -7.20
C LYS A 2 38.51 -6.30 -7.03
N PRO A 3 38.28 -7.62 -7.10
CA PRO A 3 36.93 -8.22 -7.09
C PRO A 3 36.12 -7.86 -5.84
N TRP A 4 36.74 -7.61 -4.72
CA TRP A 4 36.08 -7.17 -3.48
C TRP A 4 35.51 -5.73 -3.60
N LEU A 5 36.18 -4.83 -4.37
CA LEU A 5 35.68 -3.47 -4.64
C LEU A 5 34.42 -3.50 -5.51
N ILE A 6 34.33 -4.46 -6.44
CA ILE A 6 33.14 -4.67 -7.25
C ILE A 6 31.98 -5.18 -6.38
N LYS A 7 32.26 -6.14 -5.51
CA LYS A 7 31.26 -6.65 -4.53
C LYS A 7 30.82 -5.57 -3.56
N LEU A 8 31.76 -4.76 -3.04
CA LEU A 8 31.42 -3.63 -2.17
C LEU A 8 30.56 -2.59 -2.91
N LYS A 9 30.92 -2.27 -4.14
CA LYS A 9 30.12 -1.38 -5.00
C LYS A 9 28.75 -1.97 -5.31
N GLN A 10 28.62 -3.28 -5.48
CA GLN A 10 27.34 -3.96 -5.62
C GLN A 10 26.54 -3.96 -4.31
N ALA A 11 27.18 -4.16 -3.16
CA ALA A 11 26.52 -4.07 -1.85
C ALA A 11 26.04 -2.66 -1.55
N THR A 12 26.77 -1.60 -1.92
CA THR A 12 26.27 -0.21 -1.82
C THR A 12 25.07 0.07 -2.73
N TYR A 13 24.76 -0.81 -3.68
CA TYR A 13 23.54 -0.77 -4.49
C TYR A 13 22.34 -1.44 -3.81
N ASN A 14 22.51 -2.15 -2.72
CA ASN A 14 21.41 -2.68 -1.92
C ASN A 14 21.00 -1.67 -0.84
N THR A 15 19.77 -1.15 -0.94
CA THR A 15 19.25 -0.16 0.01
C THR A 15 19.07 -0.73 1.41
N THR A 16 18.66 -2.00 1.52
CA THR A 16 18.60 -2.69 2.81
C THR A 16 19.97 -2.71 3.48
N PHE A 17 21.03 -3.00 2.74
CA PHE A 17 22.39 -2.98 3.26
C PHE A 17 22.81 -1.58 3.73
N MET A 18 22.53 -0.54 2.95
CA MET A 18 22.84 0.84 3.32
C MET A 18 22.02 1.31 4.53
N TYR A 19 20.77 0.89 4.59
CA TYR A 19 19.92 1.15 5.75
C TYR A 19 20.48 0.48 7.02
N ASN A 20 20.93 -0.76 6.91
CA ASN A 20 21.52 -1.51 8.02
C ASN A 20 22.83 -0.87 8.50
N ILE A 21 23.71 -0.42 7.59
CA ILE A 21 24.92 0.34 7.97
C ILE A 21 24.54 1.63 8.71
N ARG A 22 23.56 2.38 8.23
CA ARG A 22 23.06 3.60 8.88
C ARG A 22 22.60 3.30 10.31
N MET A 23 21.81 2.24 10.50
CA MET A 23 21.34 1.82 11.82
C MET A 23 22.49 1.34 12.71
N LEU A 24 23.40 0.56 12.16
CA LEU A 24 24.57 0.09 12.89
C LEU A 24 25.40 1.26 13.42
N ILE A 25 25.70 2.27 12.61
CA ILE A 25 26.46 3.46 13.04
C ILE A 25 25.65 4.26 14.08
N ALA A 26 24.33 4.38 13.91
CA ALA A 26 23.47 5.10 14.84
C ALA A 26 23.48 4.44 16.24
N PHE A 27 23.28 3.13 16.30
CA PHE A 27 23.33 2.41 17.57
C PHE A 27 24.73 2.31 18.15
N ALA A 28 25.77 2.14 17.33
CA ALA A 28 27.14 2.11 17.82
C ALA A 28 27.55 3.42 18.51
N GLY A 29 27.18 4.57 17.93
CA GLY A 29 27.45 5.88 18.54
C GLY A 29 26.73 6.06 19.87
N THR A 30 25.46 5.68 19.97
CA THR A 30 24.68 5.80 21.23
C THR A 30 25.02 4.76 22.28
N ALA A 31 25.66 3.64 21.91
CA ALA A 31 26.09 2.62 22.84
C ALA A 31 27.51 2.88 23.36
N PHE A 32 28.49 3.08 22.47
CA PHE A 32 29.89 3.18 22.87
C PHE A 32 30.31 4.56 23.37
N VAL A 33 29.73 5.66 22.86
CA VAL A 33 30.13 7.00 23.30
C VAL A 33 29.85 7.21 24.80
N PRO A 34 28.62 6.95 25.32
CA PRO A 34 28.36 7.05 26.76
C PRO A 34 29.19 6.06 27.60
N TYR A 35 29.45 4.86 27.08
CA TYR A 35 30.29 3.88 27.75
C TYR A 35 31.70 4.41 28.01
N PHE A 36 32.36 4.95 26.96
CA PHE A 36 33.72 5.53 27.11
C PHE A 36 33.73 6.82 27.93
N MET A 37 32.62 7.52 28.06
CA MET A 37 32.45 8.69 28.92
C MET A 37 32.14 8.31 30.37
N GLY A 38 31.99 7.02 30.73
CA GLY A 38 31.60 6.59 32.05
C GLY A 38 30.13 6.82 32.41
N MET A 39 29.29 7.20 31.44
CA MET A 39 27.86 7.49 31.62
C MET A 39 26.97 6.37 31.05
N GLN A 40 27.17 5.14 31.54
CA GLN A 40 26.51 3.95 30.95
C GLN A 40 24.99 4.04 30.93
N VAL A 41 24.34 4.60 31.96
CA VAL A 41 22.89 4.79 32.05
C VAL A 41 22.36 5.71 30.94
N ALA A 42 23.15 6.68 30.45
CA ALA A 42 22.72 7.55 29.34
C ALA A 42 22.55 6.81 28.00
N THR A 43 23.10 5.59 27.87
CA THR A 43 22.88 4.73 26.71
C THR A 43 21.38 4.45 26.48
N ILE A 44 20.60 4.32 27.55
CA ILE A 44 19.17 3.97 27.50
C ILE A 44 18.36 5.04 26.75
N PRO A 45 18.28 6.30 27.23
CA PRO A 45 17.52 7.32 26.53
C PRO A 45 18.09 7.67 25.14
N LEU A 46 19.42 7.60 24.96
CA LEU A 46 20.05 7.84 23.65
C LEU A 46 19.63 6.78 22.62
N THR A 47 19.67 5.50 22.97
CA THR A 47 19.24 4.40 22.07
C THR A 47 17.73 4.46 21.78
N LEU A 48 16.90 4.76 22.77
CA LEU A 48 15.46 4.95 22.59
C LEU A 48 15.15 6.16 21.70
N GLY A 49 15.94 7.23 21.80
CA GLY A 49 15.88 8.38 20.89
C GLY A 49 16.17 8.00 19.43
N VAL A 50 17.20 7.16 19.19
CA VAL A 50 17.49 6.60 17.86
C VAL A 50 16.32 5.77 17.36
N VAL A 51 15.74 4.90 18.20
CA VAL A 51 14.58 4.08 17.83
C VAL A 51 13.40 4.96 17.43
N ALA A 52 13.03 5.95 18.24
CA ALA A 52 11.91 6.85 17.97
C ALA A 52 12.13 7.67 16.68
N ALA A 53 13.34 8.20 16.48
CA ALA A 53 13.70 8.95 15.28
C ALA A 53 13.69 8.06 14.02
N GLY A 54 14.19 6.83 14.11
CA GLY A 54 14.15 5.85 13.03
C GLY A 54 12.72 5.39 12.66
N LEU A 55 11.78 5.41 13.62
CA LEU A 55 10.36 5.15 13.39
C LEU A 55 9.67 6.33 12.70
N SER A 56 10.15 7.56 12.92
CA SER A 56 9.59 8.81 12.37
C SER A 56 10.25 9.25 11.06
N ASP A 57 11.35 8.59 10.63
CA ASP A 57 12.10 8.99 9.43
C ASP A 57 11.30 8.71 8.16
N ILE A 58 11.14 9.74 7.33
CA ILE A 58 10.49 9.66 6.03
C ILE A 58 11.50 10.07 4.96
N ASP A 59 11.50 9.32 3.87
CA ASP A 59 12.27 9.70 2.70
C ASP A 59 11.56 10.81 1.91
N ASP A 60 12.17 12.00 1.91
CA ASP A 60 11.66 13.20 1.26
C ASP A 60 12.83 13.99 0.63
N ARG A 61 12.52 15.07 -0.12
CA ARG A 61 13.56 15.99 -0.62
C ARG A 61 14.35 16.62 0.52
N PHE A 62 15.58 17.05 0.25
CA PHE A 62 16.51 17.54 1.27
C PHE A 62 15.91 18.62 2.20
N SER A 63 15.36 19.69 1.64
CA SER A 63 14.79 20.81 2.43
C SER A 63 13.63 20.37 3.33
N VAL A 64 12.75 19.51 2.81
CA VAL A 64 11.61 18.99 3.57
C VAL A 64 12.07 17.98 4.62
N ARG A 65 13.10 17.18 4.31
CA ARG A 65 13.71 16.24 5.26
C ARG A 65 14.27 16.97 6.49
N ILE A 66 15.04 18.03 6.29
CA ILE A 66 15.58 18.84 7.40
C ILE A 66 14.44 19.45 8.23
N LEU A 67 13.41 20.00 7.57
CA LEU A 67 12.26 20.56 8.27
C LEU A 67 11.48 19.47 9.05
N ASN A 68 11.33 18.28 8.51
CA ASN A 68 10.71 17.13 9.19
C ASN A 68 11.51 16.70 10.42
N GLN A 69 12.85 16.65 10.30
CA GLN A 69 13.73 16.34 11.43
C GLN A 69 13.59 17.41 12.52
N LEU A 70 13.56 18.68 12.15
CA LEU A 70 13.37 19.77 13.12
C LEU A 70 12.03 19.64 13.86
N TYR A 71 10.92 19.40 13.15
CA TYR A 71 9.63 19.15 13.79
C TYR A 71 9.64 17.92 14.69
N THR A 72 10.36 16.89 14.30
CA THR A 72 10.52 15.67 15.12
C THR A 72 11.27 15.98 16.41
N TYR A 73 12.37 16.73 16.35
CA TYR A 73 13.16 17.08 17.55
C TYR A 73 12.37 17.97 18.50
N ILE A 74 11.68 18.99 17.97
CA ILE A 74 10.80 19.87 18.76
C ILE A 74 9.66 19.05 19.39
N GLY A 75 9.01 18.19 18.62
CA GLY A 75 7.94 17.31 19.11
C GLY A 75 8.41 16.37 20.20
N PHE A 76 9.57 15.76 20.04
CA PHE A 76 10.17 14.85 21.04
C PHE A 76 10.53 15.59 22.31
N PHE A 77 11.15 16.78 22.19
CA PHE A 77 11.50 17.60 23.34
C PHE A 77 10.27 18.04 24.13
N VAL A 78 9.26 18.60 23.43
CA VAL A 78 8.00 19.01 24.07
C VAL A 78 7.31 17.86 24.75
N THR A 79 7.22 16.70 24.06
CA THR A 79 6.55 15.51 24.62
C THR A 79 7.28 14.98 25.84
N ALA A 80 8.61 14.78 25.75
CA ALA A 80 9.40 14.25 26.88
C ALA A 80 9.40 15.21 28.07
N THR A 81 9.50 16.51 27.84
CA THR A 81 9.47 17.53 28.88
C THR A 81 8.08 17.61 29.54
N SER A 82 6.99 17.52 28.75
CA SER A 82 5.62 17.52 29.28
C SER A 82 5.40 16.33 30.21
N ILE A 83 5.97 15.16 29.91
CA ILE A 83 5.91 13.97 30.77
C ILE A 83 6.59 14.27 32.12
N GLN A 84 7.80 14.81 32.11
CA GLN A 84 8.54 15.12 33.35
C GLN A 84 7.77 16.07 34.28
N PHE A 85 7.13 17.10 33.73
CA PHE A 85 6.36 18.05 34.53
C PHE A 85 5.00 17.55 34.99
N LEU A 86 4.31 16.77 34.18
CA LEU A 86 2.95 16.30 34.50
C LEU A 86 2.97 15.03 35.35
N PHE A 87 4.01 14.21 35.27
CA PHE A 87 4.10 12.91 35.93
C PHE A 87 3.89 12.95 37.45
N PRO A 88 4.39 13.97 38.21
CA PRO A 88 4.13 14.08 39.65
C PRO A 88 2.65 14.31 39.99
N HIS A 89 1.82 14.70 39.02
CA HIS A 89 0.41 15.04 39.22
C HIS A 89 -0.51 14.03 38.49
N PRO A 90 -0.93 12.90 39.10
CA PRO A 90 -1.59 11.78 38.43
C PRO A 90 -2.85 12.18 37.63
N ILE A 91 -3.68 13.08 38.14
CA ILE A 91 -4.92 13.51 37.47
C ILE A 91 -4.60 14.38 36.24
N LEU A 92 -3.68 15.36 36.38
CA LEU A 92 -3.24 16.20 35.26
C LEU A 92 -2.52 15.38 34.20
N PHE A 93 -1.74 14.39 34.64
CA PHE A 93 -1.07 13.46 33.74
C PHE A 93 -2.07 12.63 32.92
N ALA A 94 -3.08 12.04 33.59
CA ALA A 94 -4.11 11.22 32.93
C ALA A 94 -4.89 12.04 31.87
N THR A 95 -5.30 13.26 32.22
CA THR A 95 -5.98 14.17 31.27
C THR A 95 -5.07 14.60 30.13
N GLY A 96 -3.81 14.92 30.41
CA GLY A 96 -2.79 15.25 29.40
C GLY A 96 -2.51 14.09 28.45
N LEU A 97 -2.44 12.86 28.96
CA LEU A 97 -2.23 11.65 28.17
C LEU A 97 -3.36 11.42 27.17
N ILE A 98 -4.63 11.55 27.60
CA ILE A 98 -5.80 11.42 26.72
C ILE A 98 -5.75 12.49 25.62
N LEU A 99 -5.61 13.76 26.02
CA LEU A 99 -5.66 14.88 25.10
C LEU A 99 -4.52 14.82 24.08
N SER A 100 -3.29 14.56 24.53
CA SER A 100 -2.13 14.45 23.64
C SER A 100 -2.28 13.28 22.67
N CYS A 101 -2.79 12.12 23.10
CA CYS A 101 -3.02 10.97 22.25
C CYS A 101 -4.05 11.30 21.16
N ILE A 102 -5.17 11.92 21.49
CA ILE A 102 -6.21 12.33 20.52
C ILE A 102 -5.62 13.33 19.51
N VAL A 103 -4.96 14.37 19.99
CA VAL A 103 -4.39 15.41 19.14
C VAL A 103 -3.33 14.84 18.19
N LEU A 104 -2.38 14.05 18.71
CA LEU A 104 -1.31 13.46 17.91
C LEU A 104 -1.84 12.51 16.84
N ILE A 105 -2.86 11.69 17.12
CA ILE A 105 -3.45 10.81 16.12
C ILE A 105 -4.22 11.61 15.06
N LEU A 106 -4.99 12.64 15.46
CA LEU A 106 -5.73 13.48 14.53
C LEU A 106 -4.83 14.34 13.64
N LEU A 107 -3.65 14.76 14.13
CA LEU A 107 -2.64 15.37 13.28
C LEU A 107 -2.20 14.47 12.13
N GLY A 108 -2.31 13.16 12.28
CA GLY A 108 -2.09 12.20 11.21
C GLY A 108 -3.03 12.34 10.01
N SER A 109 -4.19 12.99 10.16
CA SER A 109 -5.13 13.29 9.07
C SER A 109 -4.56 14.29 8.04
N LEU A 110 -3.61 15.10 8.46
CA LEU A 110 -2.97 16.11 7.60
C LEU A 110 -2.02 15.50 6.56
N GLY A 111 -1.68 14.21 6.71
CA GLY A 111 -0.87 13.47 5.76
C GLY A 111 0.20 12.58 6.42
N ARG A 112 0.83 11.73 5.59
CA ARG A 112 1.81 10.72 6.03
C ARG A 112 2.96 11.31 6.88
N ARG A 113 3.40 12.51 6.55
CA ARG A 113 4.45 13.26 7.27
C ARG A 113 4.07 13.49 8.73
N TYR A 114 2.88 14.06 8.95
CA TYR A 114 2.42 14.38 10.29
C TYR A 114 2.08 13.10 11.07
N ALA A 115 1.52 12.09 10.41
CA ALA A 115 1.22 10.80 11.02
C ALA A 115 2.45 10.10 11.62
N THR A 116 3.58 10.11 10.90
CA THR A 116 4.81 9.46 11.38
C THR A 116 5.49 10.24 12.49
N ILE A 117 5.53 11.58 12.43
CA ILE A 117 6.08 12.43 13.49
C ILE A 117 5.23 12.28 14.75
N SER A 118 3.90 12.34 14.65
CA SER A 118 2.98 12.17 15.77
C SER A 118 3.10 10.79 16.42
N TYR A 119 3.24 9.74 15.62
CA TYR A 119 3.50 8.40 16.13
C TYR A 119 4.82 8.31 16.90
N GLY A 120 5.88 8.95 16.40
CA GLY A 120 7.15 9.06 17.12
C GLY A 120 7.02 9.81 18.44
N CYS A 121 6.24 10.88 18.50
CA CYS A 121 5.93 11.60 19.74
C CYS A 121 5.20 10.71 20.75
N LEU A 122 4.21 9.90 20.31
CA LEU A 122 3.54 8.92 21.18
C LEU A 122 4.50 7.85 21.71
N VAL A 123 5.44 7.38 20.90
CA VAL A 123 6.48 6.43 21.35
C VAL A 123 7.40 7.09 22.37
N VAL A 124 7.84 8.32 22.12
CA VAL A 124 8.69 9.10 23.05
C VAL A 124 7.96 9.37 24.37
N SER A 125 6.65 9.63 24.35
CA SER A 125 5.89 9.82 25.60
C SER A 125 6.00 8.61 26.51
N VAL A 126 5.85 7.40 25.97
CA VAL A 126 6.00 6.17 26.77
C VAL A 126 7.45 5.91 27.16
N TYR A 127 8.42 6.21 26.30
CA TYR A 127 9.85 6.11 26.65
C TYR A 127 10.24 7.09 27.78
N ALA A 128 9.67 8.30 27.77
CA ALA A 128 9.88 9.25 28.84
C ALA A 128 9.27 8.76 30.17
N MET A 129 8.08 8.12 30.13
CA MET A 129 7.47 7.50 31.33
C MET A 129 8.32 6.38 31.92
N LEU A 130 8.96 5.57 31.07
CA LEU A 130 9.84 4.47 31.52
C LEU A 130 11.09 4.95 32.22
N GLY A 131 11.55 6.14 31.91
CA GLY A 131 12.81 6.68 32.40
C GLY A 131 12.66 7.89 33.34
N VAL A 132 11.47 8.22 33.84
CA VAL A 132 11.24 9.41 34.69
C VAL A 132 12.20 9.43 35.91
N ASN A 133 12.49 8.28 36.51
CA ASN A 133 13.31 8.17 37.69
C ASN A 133 14.78 7.77 37.39
N LEU A 134 15.22 7.80 36.12
CA LEU A 134 16.59 7.42 35.74
C LEU A 134 17.64 8.49 36.14
N PHE A 135 17.22 9.75 36.22
CA PHE A 135 18.10 10.89 36.50
C PHE A 135 17.43 11.80 37.52
N ASP A 136 18.22 12.39 38.40
CA ASP A 136 17.77 13.36 39.40
C ASP A 136 17.28 14.67 38.73
N ASP A 137 17.96 15.06 37.66
CA ASP A 137 17.64 16.30 36.90
C ASP A 137 16.55 16.04 35.86
N TRP A 138 15.44 16.79 35.94
CA TRP A 138 14.29 16.68 35.04
C TRP A 138 14.60 16.88 33.56
N TYR A 139 15.63 17.68 33.23
CA TYR A 139 16.00 17.98 31.85
C TYR A 139 16.92 16.93 31.21
N MET A 140 17.59 16.11 32.00
CA MET A 140 18.63 15.19 31.52
C MET A 140 18.04 14.14 30.56
N GLN A 141 16.94 13.49 30.93
CA GLN A 141 16.31 12.48 30.11
C GLN A 141 15.74 13.05 28.78
N PRO A 142 14.96 14.16 28.75
CA PRO A 142 14.52 14.79 27.52
C PRO A 142 15.66 15.17 26.58
N LEU A 143 16.75 15.75 27.12
CA LEU A 143 17.92 16.12 26.33
C LEU A 143 18.62 14.92 25.72
N LEU A 144 18.81 13.83 26.48
CA LEU A 144 19.44 12.61 25.98
C LEU A 144 18.58 11.94 24.90
N LEU A 145 17.25 11.85 25.07
CA LEU A 145 16.33 11.34 24.04
C LEU A 145 16.45 12.13 22.74
N VAL A 146 16.42 13.44 22.83
CA VAL A 146 16.53 14.33 21.65
C VAL A 146 17.93 14.25 21.05
N SER A 147 18.98 14.15 21.87
CA SER A 147 20.37 14.00 21.39
C SER A 147 20.55 12.71 20.59
N GLY A 148 19.95 11.60 21.04
CA GLY A 148 19.90 10.34 20.26
C GLY A 148 19.15 10.50 18.93
N ALA A 149 18.04 11.24 18.93
CA ALA A 149 17.30 11.54 17.71
C ALA A 149 18.09 12.44 16.75
N ILE A 150 18.79 13.46 17.25
CA ILE A 150 19.66 14.35 16.46
C ILE A 150 20.81 13.54 15.86
N TRP A 151 21.46 12.68 16.64
CA TRP A 151 22.54 11.81 16.16
C TRP A 151 22.08 10.95 14.98
N TYR A 152 20.92 10.28 15.11
CA TYR A 152 20.30 9.55 14.00
C TYR A 152 20.05 10.44 12.80
N GLY A 153 19.50 11.62 13.01
CA GLY A 153 19.20 12.59 11.95
C GLY A 153 20.42 13.04 11.17
N VAL A 154 21.55 13.27 11.86
CA VAL A 154 22.83 13.63 11.23
C VAL A 154 23.30 12.48 10.31
N ILE A 155 23.32 11.24 10.81
CA ILE A 155 23.73 10.06 10.02
C ILE A 155 22.77 9.88 8.83
N SER A 156 21.47 10.03 9.05
CA SER A 156 20.44 9.92 8.02
C SER A 156 20.59 10.98 6.92
N THR A 157 20.94 12.20 7.30
CA THR A 157 21.20 13.32 6.37
C THR A 157 22.48 13.10 5.57
N ILE A 158 23.56 12.66 6.20
CA ILE A 158 24.81 12.29 5.51
C ILE A 158 24.55 11.15 4.52
N SER A 159 23.81 10.12 4.92
CA SER A 159 23.43 9.01 4.03
C SER A 159 22.62 9.50 2.81
N PHE A 160 21.72 10.46 3.01
CA PHE A 160 20.94 11.07 1.92
C PHE A 160 21.83 11.89 0.97
N LEU A 161 22.77 12.67 1.49
CA LEU A 161 23.69 13.46 0.66
C LEU A 161 24.61 12.59 -0.19
N LEU A 162 25.02 11.44 0.34
CA LEU A 162 25.84 10.47 -0.41
C LEU A 162 25.02 9.73 -1.48
N PHE A 163 23.71 9.48 -1.26
CA PHE A 163 22.88 8.67 -2.14
C PHE A 163 21.47 9.25 -2.36
N PRO A 164 21.32 10.45 -2.95
CA PRO A 164 20.06 11.21 -2.96
C PRO A 164 18.90 10.58 -3.75
N VAL A 165 19.18 9.76 -4.77
CA VAL A 165 18.15 9.21 -5.68
C VAL A 165 17.76 7.77 -5.35
N ARG A 166 18.40 7.19 -4.35
CA ARG A 166 18.34 5.75 -4.06
C ARG A 166 16.94 5.26 -3.72
N ALA A 167 16.28 5.90 -2.77
CA ALA A 167 14.96 5.51 -2.32
C ALA A 167 13.89 5.64 -3.42
N LEU A 168 14.05 6.59 -4.35
CA LEU A 168 13.18 6.68 -5.52
C LEU A 168 13.40 5.51 -6.48
N GLN A 169 14.65 5.09 -6.69
CA GLN A 169 14.97 3.94 -7.53
C GLN A 169 14.41 2.65 -6.97
N ASP A 170 14.42 2.47 -5.65
CA ASP A 170 13.81 1.29 -5.01
C ASP A 170 12.31 1.25 -5.19
N LYS A 171 11.62 2.37 -4.98
CA LYS A 171 10.17 2.43 -5.20
C LYS A 171 9.83 2.17 -6.67
N LEU A 172 10.65 2.68 -7.59
CA LEU A 172 10.49 2.42 -9.01
C LEU A 172 10.76 0.95 -9.36
N SER A 173 11.80 0.35 -8.80
CA SER A 173 12.10 -1.07 -8.93
C SER A 173 10.95 -1.93 -8.40
N LEU A 174 10.44 -1.61 -7.21
CA LEU A 174 9.31 -2.30 -6.61
C LEU A 174 8.05 -2.21 -7.47
N SER A 175 7.80 -1.06 -8.12
CA SER A 175 6.65 -0.90 -9.01
C SER A 175 6.71 -1.82 -10.23
N TYR A 176 7.88 -1.99 -10.84
CA TYR A 176 8.06 -2.92 -11.96
C TYR A 176 8.06 -4.38 -11.51
N SER A 177 8.56 -4.70 -10.33
CA SER A 177 8.45 -6.04 -9.75
C SER A 177 6.99 -6.43 -9.52
N SER A 178 6.20 -5.55 -8.90
CA SER A 178 4.77 -5.78 -8.66
C SER A 178 3.96 -5.80 -9.96
N LEU A 179 4.33 -4.98 -10.97
CA LEU A 179 3.73 -5.05 -12.30
C LEU A 179 4.02 -6.42 -12.96
N GLY A 180 5.21 -6.98 -12.75
CA GLY A 180 5.54 -8.34 -13.17
C GLY A 180 4.66 -9.39 -12.49
N ASP A 181 4.42 -9.27 -11.18
CA ASP A 181 3.53 -10.19 -10.43
C ASP A 181 2.09 -10.10 -10.93
N PHE A 182 1.59 -8.89 -11.22
CA PHE A 182 0.28 -8.66 -11.82
C PHE A 182 0.15 -9.34 -13.20
N LEU A 183 1.16 -9.19 -14.07
CA LEU A 183 1.17 -9.86 -15.38
C LEU A 183 1.21 -11.38 -15.26
N PHE A 184 1.92 -11.94 -14.28
CA PHE A 184 1.90 -13.36 -13.98
C PHE A 184 0.53 -13.82 -13.49
N ALA A 185 -0.11 -13.09 -12.58
CA ALA A 185 -1.46 -13.39 -12.12
C ALA A 185 -2.45 -13.38 -13.30
N LYS A 186 -2.34 -12.38 -14.20
CA LYS A 186 -3.17 -12.32 -15.40
C LYS A 186 -2.89 -13.47 -16.37
N SER A 187 -1.65 -13.94 -16.48
CA SER A 187 -1.31 -15.08 -17.34
C SER A 187 -2.02 -16.36 -16.92
N ASN A 188 -2.32 -16.53 -15.64
CA ASN A 188 -3.04 -17.69 -15.13
C ASN A 188 -4.48 -17.78 -15.65
N LEU A 189 -5.13 -16.66 -16.04
CA LEU A 189 -6.48 -16.68 -16.62
C LEU A 189 -6.58 -17.37 -17.98
N PHE A 190 -5.43 -17.66 -18.62
CA PHE A 190 -5.34 -18.39 -19.88
C PHE A 190 -5.07 -19.88 -19.70
N ASP A 191 -5.15 -20.40 -18.49
CA ASP A 191 -5.01 -21.83 -18.22
C ASP A 191 -6.29 -22.55 -18.66
N VAL A 192 -6.15 -23.54 -19.53
CA VAL A 192 -7.25 -24.31 -20.12
C VAL A 192 -7.84 -25.33 -19.12
N ASP A 193 -7.03 -25.79 -18.17
CA ASP A 193 -7.41 -26.85 -17.23
C ASP A 193 -8.12 -26.30 -15.99
N MET A 194 -8.47 -25.01 -15.98
CA MET A 194 -9.12 -24.38 -14.83
C MET A 194 -10.56 -24.84 -14.64
N THR A 195 -10.89 -25.22 -13.40
CA THR A 195 -12.26 -25.37 -12.93
C THR A 195 -12.92 -24.01 -12.69
N ALA A 196 -14.25 -23.94 -12.61
CA ALA A 196 -14.96 -22.68 -12.34
C ALA A 196 -14.52 -22.07 -10.98
N SER A 197 -14.27 -22.87 -9.97
CA SER A 197 -13.79 -22.40 -8.66
C SER A 197 -12.35 -21.88 -8.71
N SER A 198 -11.45 -22.55 -9.46
CA SER A 198 -10.07 -22.06 -9.62
C SER A 198 -10.00 -20.79 -10.46
N TYR A 199 -10.92 -20.61 -11.42
CA TYR A 199 -11.04 -19.38 -12.18
C TYR A 199 -11.45 -18.19 -11.29
N GLN A 200 -12.47 -18.35 -10.44
CA GLN A 200 -12.86 -17.31 -9.48
C GLN A 200 -11.70 -16.96 -8.54
N GLN A 201 -10.99 -17.95 -8.03
CA GLN A 201 -9.82 -17.71 -7.19
C GLN A 201 -8.73 -16.93 -7.94
N SER A 202 -8.48 -17.24 -9.20
CA SER A 202 -7.50 -16.52 -10.04
C SER A 202 -7.90 -15.05 -10.28
N ILE A 203 -9.19 -14.75 -10.42
CA ILE A 203 -9.67 -13.35 -10.52
C ILE A 203 -9.50 -12.63 -9.18
N ILE A 204 -9.78 -13.28 -8.05
CA ILE A 204 -9.55 -12.71 -6.72
C ILE A 204 -8.06 -12.39 -6.53
N ASP A 205 -7.18 -13.33 -6.87
CA ASP A 205 -5.73 -13.15 -6.76
C ASP A 205 -5.25 -12.01 -7.67
N LEU A 206 -5.77 -11.92 -8.90
CA LEU A 206 -5.48 -10.82 -9.82
C LEU A 206 -5.92 -9.47 -9.25
N SER A 207 -7.13 -9.38 -8.69
CA SER A 207 -7.64 -8.16 -8.08
C SER A 207 -6.82 -7.73 -6.86
N LEU A 208 -6.36 -8.69 -6.04
CA LEU A 208 -5.48 -8.41 -4.90
C LEU A 208 -4.09 -7.93 -5.34
N GLU A 209 -3.50 -8.54 -6.38
CA GLU A 209 -2.22 -8.08 -6.94
C GLU A 209 -2.37 -6.72 -7.60
N ASN A 210 -3.49 -6.44 -8.28
CA ASN A 210 -3.82 -5.11 -8.78
C ASN A 210 -3.88 -4.08 -7.65
N GLY A 211 -4.56 -4.38 -6.55
CA GLY A 211 -4.63 -3.52 -5.36
C GLY A 211 -3.24 -3.19 -4.78
N LYS A 212 -2.36 -4.19 -4.69
CA LYS A 212 -0.97 -3.98 -4.24
C LYS A 212 -0.19 -3.08 -5.19
N LEU A 213 -0.29 -3.32 -6.50
CA LEU A 213 0.38 -2.54 -7.53
C LEU A 213 -0.06 -1.07 -7.50
N ILE A 214 -1.37 -0.80 -7.37
CA ILE A 214 -1.92 0.55 -7.27
C ILE A 214 -1.42 1.26 -6.02
N ALA A 215 -1.34 0.59 -4.88
CA ALA A 215 -0.78 1.16 -3.66
C ALA A 215 0.70 1.56 -3.85
N ILE A 216 1.49 0.73 -4.53
CA ILE A 216 2.89 1.01 -4.86
C ILE A 216 3.00 2.20 -5.84
N PHE A 217 2.14 2.27 -6.86
CA PHE A 217 2.09 3.41 -7.78
C PHE A 217 1.77 4.72 -7.07
N ASN A 218 0.85 4.72 -6.12
CA ASN A 218 0.51 5.91 -5.32
C ASN A 218 1.68 6.35 -4.42
N ASP A 219 2.39 5.41 -3.81
CA ASP A 219 3.60 5.67 -3.03
C ASP A 219 4.73 6.25 -3.90
N LEU A 220 4.93 5.69 -5.10
CA LEU A 220 5.92 6.18 -6.06
C LEU A 220 5.54 7.57 -6.60
N LYS A 221 4.25 7.79 -6.92
CA LYS A 221 3.74 9.10 -7.32
C LYS A 221 4.04 10.17 -6.28
N THR A 222 3.73 9.89 -5.02
CA THR A 222 3.98 10.81 -3.91
C THR A 222 5.47 11.14 -3.79
N ALA A 223 6.34 10.14 -3.89
CA ALA A 223 7.79 10.33 -3.86
C ALA A 223 8.33 11.11 -5.07
N LEU A 224 7.72 10.98 -6.25
CA LEU A 224 8.05 11.77 -7.44
C LEU A 224 7.60 13.22 -7.30
N LEU A 225 6.35 13.44 -6.83
CA LEU A 225 5.79 14.78 -6.62
C LEU A 225 6.63 15.63 -5.68
N THR A 226 7.01 15.07 -4.53
CA THR A 226 7.82 15.77 -3.54
C THR A 226 9.19 16.19 -4.08
N ARG A 227 9.78 15.38 -4.97
CA ARG A 227 11.09 15.65 -5.59
C ARG A 227 11.00 16.61 -6.77
N LEU A 228 9.97 16.51 -7.60
CA LEU A 228 9.77 17.42 -8.74
C LEU A 228 9.65 18.89 -8.31
N LYS A 229 9.09 19.18 -7.14
CA LYS A 229 9.03 20.55 -6.59
C LYS A 229 10.39 21.16 -6.26
N GLY A 230 11.41 20.33 -5.98
CA GLY A 230 12.76 20.79 -5.59
C GLY A 230 13.84 20.54 -6.64
N ASP A 231 13.75 19.42 -7.34
CA ASP A 231 14.79 18.87 -8.21
C ASP A 231 14.41 18.92 -9.70
N ARG A 232 13.68 19.94 -10.13
CA ARG A 232 13.15 20.07 -11.51
C ARG A 232 14.17 19.92 -12.63
N GLY A 233 15.47 20.06 -12.32
CA GLY A 233 16.57 19.97 -13.28
C GLY A 233 17.30 18.64 -13.33
N GLN A 234 17.13 17.73 -12.35
CA GLN A 234 17.91 16.50 -12.28
C GLN A 234 17.42 15.46 -13.30
N LYS A 235 18.36 15.00 -14.13
CA LYS A 235 18.11 13.98 -15.18
C LYS A 235 17.48 12.70 -14.61
N ASP A 236 17.93 12.28 -13.42
CA ASP A 236 17.48 11.05 -12.79
C ASP A 236 16.02 11.10 -12.33
N THR A 237 15.54 12.24 -11.81
CA THR A 237 14.13 12.41 -11.42
C THR A 237 13.20 12.41 -12.62
N ARG A 238 13.60 13.10 -13.71
CA ARG A 238 12.83 13.11 -14.97
C ARG A 238 12.77 11.72 -15.61
N ARG A 239 13.87 10.99 -15.60
CA ARG A 239 13.92 9.61 -16.08
C ARG A 239 13.00 8.72 -15.25
N SER A 240 13.02 8.83 -13.95
CA SER A 240 12.12 8.08 -13.06
C SER A 240 10.66 8.38 -13.32
N LEU A 241 10.31 9.63 -13.62
CA LEU A 241 8.96 10.02 -14.01
C LEU A 241 8.50 9.37 -15.31
N GLN A 242 9.38 9.29 -16.29
CA GLN A 242 9.10 8.62 -17.56
C GLN A 242 8.87 7.11 -17.35
N TYR A 243 9.73 6.44 -16.59
CA TYR A 243 9.54 5.04 -16.21
C TYR A 243 8.21 4.82 -15.48
N TYR A 244 7.81 5.76 -14.61
CA TYR A 244 6.52 5.69 -13.93
C TYR A 244 5.34 5.75 -14.91
N PHE A 245 5.36 6.64 -15.89
CA PHE A 245 4.28 6.72 -16.88
C PHE A 245 4.24 5.49 -17.78
N VAL A 246 5.40 4.95 -18.18
CA VAL A 246 5.43 3.69 -18.94
C VAL A 246 4.87 2.53 -18.12
N ALA A 247 5.18 2.44 -16.83
CA ALA A 247 4.61 1.41 -15.96
C ALA A 247 3.09 1.53 -15.85
N GLN A 248 2.56 2.77 -15.76
CA GLN A 248 1.12 3.01 -15.78
C GLN A 248 0.45 2.62 -17.11
N ASP A 249 1.07 2.94 -18.24
CA ASP A 249 0.55 2.58 -19.55
C ASP A 249 0.56 1.06 -19.77
N ILE A 250 1.62 0.36 -19.29
CA ILE A 250 1.67 -1.12 -19.33
C ILE A 250 0.55 -1.70 -18.46
N HIS A 251 0.34 -1.15 -17.26
CA HIS A 251 -0.73 -1.58 -16.38
C HIS A 251 -2.11 -1.41 -17.02
N GLU A 252 -2.41 -0.24 -17.59
CA GLU A 252 -3.68 0.03 -18.27
C GLU A 252 -3.97 -0.99 -19.38
N ARG A 253 -2.96 -1.25 -20.22
CA ARG A 253 -3.07 -2.25 -21.28
C ARG A 253 -3.19 -3.67 -20.75
N ALA A 254 -2.46 -3.99 -19.70
CA ALA A 254 -2.51 -5.29 -19.07
C ALA A 254 -3.84 -5.51 -18.32
N ASP A 255 -4.42 -4.48 -17.72
CA ASP A 255 -5.70 -4.57 -17.02
C ASP A 255 -6.88 -4.70 -17.98
N SER A 256 -6.78 -4.13 -19.19
CA SER A 256 -7.83 -4.23 -20.20
C SER A 256 -8.19 -5.69 -20.52
N ALA A 257 -9.49 -5.99 -20.48
CA ALA A 257 -10.04 -7.29 -20.85
C ALA A 257 -10.91 -7.14 -22.11
N HIS A 258 -10.49 -7.77 -23.20
CA HIS A 258 -11.20 -7.71 -24.48
C HIS A 258 -12.19 -8.87 -24.65
N ILE A 259 -12.19 -9.85 -23.73
CA ILE A 259 -12.85 -11.14 -23.91
C ILE A 259 -13.26 -11.70 -22.54
N ASP A 260 -14.36 -12.47 -22.52
CA ASP A 260 -14.69 -13.36 -21.43
C ASP A 260 -13.74 -14.57 -21.45
N TYR A 261 -12.77 -14.58 -20.54
CA TYR A 261 -11.74 -15.62 -20.48
C TYR A 261 -12.32 -17.02 -20.22
N GLN A 262 -13.45 -17.11 -19.50
CA GLN A 262 -14.09 -18.38 -19.18
C GLN A 262 -14.73 -19.01 -20.42
N LYS A 263 -15.39 -18.19 -21.25
CA LYS A 263 -15.93 -18.63 -22.54
C LYS A 263 -14.81 -18.95 -23.52
N LEU A 264 -13.78 -18.10 -23.54
CA LEU A 264 -12.61 -18.31 -24.38
C LEU A 264 -11.93 -19.67 -24.10
N ALA A 265 -11.73 -20.01 -22.84
CA ALA A 265 -11.14 -21.31 -22.45
C ALA A 265 -11.96 -22.50 -22.98
N LYS A 266 -13.30 -22.42 -22.89
CA LYS A 266 -14.19 -23.49 -23.40
C LYS A 266 -14.15 -23.59 -24.92
N ILE A 267 -14.09 -22.48 -25.64
CA ILE A 267 -14.11 -22.48 -27.12
C ILE A 267 -12.81 -22.98 -27.69
N PHE A 268 -11.67 -22.56 -27.11
CA PHE A 268 -10.34 -22.83 -27.62
C PHE A 268 -9.58 -23.91 -26.83
N GLN A 269 -10.28 -24.73 -26.04
CA GLN A 269 -9.68 -25.77 -25.20
C GLN A 269 -8.79 -26.77 -25.97
N HIS A 270 -9.09 -27.01 -27.25
CA HIS A 270 -8.33 -27.93 -28.12
C HIS A 270 -7.31 -27.20 -29.01
N SER A 271 -7.08 -25.90 -28.77
CA SER A 271 -6.13 -25.08 -29.53
C SER A 271 -4.94 -24.67 -28.65
N ASP A 272 -3.76 -24.52 -29.28
CA ASP A 272 -2.55 -24.04 -28.59
C ASP A 272 -2.54 -22.53 -28.34
N ILE A 273 -3.58 -21.82 -28.82
CA ILE A 273 -3.62 -20.34 -28.82
C ILE A 273 -3.56 -19.75 -27.41
N LEU A 274 -4.30 -20.34 -26.45
CA LEU A 274 -4.35 -19.86 -25.07
C LEU A 274 -3.01 -20.01 -24.37
N PHE A 275 -2.34 -21.14 -24.57
CA PHE A 275 -0.99 -21.37 -24.05
C PHE A 275 0.03 -20.35 -24.62
N ARG A 276 -0.13 -19.93 -25.89
CA ARG A 276 0.73 -18.91 -26.48
C ARG A 276 0.50 -17.54 -25.87
N PHE A 277 -0.74 -17.15 -25.58
CA PHE A 277 -1.07 -15.93 -24.85
C PHE A 277 -0.52 -15.95 -23.42
N GLN A 278 -0.72 -17.05 -22.69
CA GLN A 278 -0.18 -17.26 -21.37
C GLN A 278 1.35 -17.07 -21.35
N ARG A 279 2.02 -17.71 -22.31
CA ARG A 279 3.48 -17.63 -22.43
C ARG A 279 3.97 -16.19 -22.68
N ILE A 280 3.30 -15.42 -23.54
CA ILE A 280 3.68 -14.02 -23.82
C ILE A 280 3.53 -13.18 -22.56
N LEU A 281 2.40 -13.27 -21.86
CA LEU A 281 2.18 -12.56 -20.59
C LEU A 281 3.23 -12.94 -19.54
N SER A 282 3.57 -14.22 -19.41
CA SER A 282 4.64 -14.68 -18.52
C SER A 282 6.01 -14.08 -18.89
N ILE A 283 6.35 -14.02 -20.17
CA ILE A 283 7.62 -13.41 -20.62
C ILE A 283 7.60 -11.90 -20.36
N GLN A 284 6.46 -11.22 -20.53
CA GLN A 284 6.29 -9.80 -20.21
C GLN A 284 6.43 -9.55 -18.71
N GLY A 285 5.82 -10.39 -17.88
CA GLY A 285 5.98 -10.34 -16.42
C GLY A 285 7.44 -10.51 -16.01
N LYS A 286 8.14 -11.46 -16.61
CA LYS A 286 9.59 -11.65 -16.38
C LYS A 286 10.41 -10.44 -16.83
N ALA A 287 10.10 -9.86 -17.99
CA ALA A 287 10.78 -8.66 -18.48
C ALA A 287 10.60 -7.45 -17.53
N CYS A 288 9.43 -7.29 -16.93
CA CYS A 288 9.22 -6.29 -15.89
C CYS A 288 10.09 -6.56 -14.65
N LYS A 289 10.26 -7.82 -14.24
CA LYS A 289 11.16 -8.17 -13.12
C LYS A 289 12.62 -7.95 -13.47
N ASP A 290 13.06 -8.33 -14.68
CA ASP A 290 14.42 -8.07 -15.15
C ASP A 290 14.71 -6.55 -15.22
N LEU A 291 13.72 -5.75 -15.63
CA LEU A 291 13.79 -4.29 -15.61
C LEU A 291 13.87 -3.73 -14.18
N SER A 292 13.08 -4.29 -13.26
CA SER A 292 13.15 -3.97 -11.82
C SER A 292 14.57 -4.15 -11.28
N GLU A 293 15.20 -5.30 -11.55
CA GLU A 293 16.59 -5.57 -11.16
C GLU A 293 17.59 -4.61 -11.84
N SER A 294 17.35 -4.29 -13.12
CA SER A 294 18.19 -3.36 -13.89
C SER A 294 18.15 -1.95 -13.28
N ILE A 295 16.98 -1.49 -12.83
CA ILE A 295 16.80 -0.21 -12.12
C ILE A 295 17.54 -0.26 -10.79
N LEU A 296 17.35 -1.32 -10.01
CA LEU A 296 17.94 -1.50 -8.70
C LEU A 296 19.47 -1.48 -8.73
N HIS A 297 20.05 -2.19 -9.70
CA HIS A 297 21.49 -2.33 -9.86
C HIS A 297 22.14 -1.30 -10.79
N ARG A 298 21.38 -0.32 -11.32
CA ARG A 298 21.84 0.65 -12.32
C ARG A 298 22.49 0.01 -13.54
N LYS A 299 22.04 -1.18 -13.91
CA LYS A 299 22.49 -1.88 -15.10
C LYS A 299 21.62 -1.48 -16.31
N PRO A 300 22.14 -1.55 -17.54
CA PRO A 300 21.28 -1.39 -18.70
C PRO A 300 20.29 -2.55 -18.76
N TYR A 301 19.03 -2.24 -19.02
CA TYR A 301 18.05 -3.25 -19.38
C TYR A 301 18.33 -3.77 -20.77
N VAL A 302 18.24 -5.08 -20.94
CA VAL A 302 18.39 -5.76 -22.24
C VAL A 302 17.08 -6.49 -22.54
N HIS A 303 16.42 -6.08 -23.61
CA HIS A 303 15.17 -6.68 -24.01
C HIS A 303 15.37 -8.09 -24.54
N ASN A 304 14.52 -9.04 -24.13
CA ASN A 304 14.71 -10.45 -24.45
C ASN A 304 14.34 -10.76 -25.91
N LYS A 305 15.28 -11.32 -26.68
CA LYS A 305 15.08 -11.70 -28.09
C LYS A 305 13.97 -12.76 -28.30
N ARG A 306 13.58 -13.49 -27.25
CA ARG A 306 12.49 -14.48 -27.29
C ARG A 306 11.12 -13.88 -27.64
N PHE A 307 10.91 -12.59 -27.38
CA PHE A 307 9.66 -11.90 -27.73
C PHE A 307 9.36 -11.99 -29.22
N LYS A 308 10.37 -11.73 -30.07
CA LYS A 308 10.20 -11.77 -31.54
C LYS A 308 9.60 -13.11 -32.00
N HIS A 309 10.20 -14.20 -31.59
CA HIS A 309 9.71 -15.54 -31.97
C HIS A 309 8.34 -15.88 -31.33
N ALA A 310 8.11 -15.45 -30.08
CA ALA A 310 6.83 -15.70 -29.43
C ALA A 310 5.68 -14.98 -30.14
N PHE A 311 5.88 -13.71 -30.54
CA PHE A 311 4.88 -12.94 -31.29
C PHE A 311 4.71 -13.43 -32.73
N GLU A 312 5.78 -13.82 -33.41
CA GLU A 312 5.71 -14.41 -34.73
C GLU A 312 4.90 -15.73 -34.72
N ASN A 313 5.19 -16.60 -33.77
CA ASN A 313 4.47 -17.87 -33.61
C ASN A 313 2.99 -17.66 -33.25
N LEU A 314 2.67 -16.69 -32.36
CA LEU A 314 1.30 -16.38 -32.01
C LEU A 314 0.54 -15.82 -33.22
N LYS A 315 1.17 -14.94 -34.00
CA LYS A 315 0.59 -14.37 -35.21
C LYS A 315 0.25 -15.48 -36.25
N GLN A 316 1.17 -16.41 -36.47
CA GLN A 316 0.94 -17.53 -37.38
C GLN A 316 -0.23 -18.41 -36.93
N SER A 317 -0.33 -18.70 -35.59
CA SER A 317 -1.47 -19.47 -35.08
C SER A 317 -2.80 -18.71 -35.24
N LEU A 318 -2.82 -17.38 -35.04
CA LEU A 318 -4.02 -16.57 -35.25
C LEU A 318 -4.45 -16.52 -36.73
N GLU A 319 -3.48 -16.39 -37.65
CA GLU A 319 -3.74 -16.39 -39.09
C GLU A 319 -4.27 -17.77 -39.56
N LYS A 320 -3.72 -18.86 -39.01
CA LYS A 320 -4.21 -20.22 -39.24
C LYS A 320 -5.65 -20.40 -38.78
N LEU A 321 -5.98 -20.00 -37.53
CA LEU A 321 -7.34 -20.08 -37.00
C LEU A 321 -8.33 -19.26 -37.85
N ARG A 322 -7.90 -18.10 -38.36
CA ARG A 322 -8.71 -17.27 -39.26
C ARG A 322 -8.97 -17.96 -40.59
N SER A 323 -8.00 -18.68 -41.14
CA SER A 323 -8.12 -19.38 -42.43
C SER A 323 -8.98 -20.66 -42.36
N GLU A 324 -9.02 -21.32 -41.18
CA GLU A 324 -9.77 -22.57 -40.99
C GLU A 324 -11.29 -22.38 -40.89
N GLN A 325 -11.77 -21.14 -40.68
CA GLN A 325 -13.20 -20.75 -40.55
C GLN A 325 -14.02 -21.62 -39.56
N GLN A 326 -13.33 -22.31 -38.66
CA GLN A 326 -13.96 -23.24 -37.70
C GLN A 326 -14.60 -22.48 -36.52
N TYR A 327 -14.14 -21.27 -36.24
CA TYR A 327 -14.56 -20.45 -35.10
C TYR A 327 -15.26 -19.17 -35.57
N ASP A 328 -16.18 -18.67 -34.75
CA ASP A 328 -16.87 -17.41 -35.01
C ASP A 328 -15.87 -16.25 -35.15
N GLN A 329 -16.06 -15.43 -36.16
CA GLN A 329 -15.20 -14.29 -36.50
C GLN A 329 -15.07 -13.28 -35.35
N VAL A 330 -16.10 -13.16 -34.51
CA VAL A 330 -16.11 -12.29 -33.33
C VAL A 330 -14.99 -12.67 -32.35
N TRP A 331 -14.82 -13.98 -32.08
CA TRP A 331 -13.76 -14.46 -31.19
C TRP A 331 -12.37 -14.29 -31.79
N ILE A 332 -12.23 -14.51 -33.09
CA ILE A 332 -10.95 -14.32 -33.82
C ILE A 332 -10.53 -12.83 -33.74
N ASN A 333 -11.47 -11.91 -34.00
CA ASN A 333 -11.19 -10.48 -33.94
C ASN A 333 -10.77 -10.04 -32.52
N ALA A 334 -11.43 -10.57 -31.49
CA ALA A 334 -11.09 -10.31 -30.09
C ALA A 334 -9.68 -10.83 -29.72
N LEU A 335 -9.27 -12.01 -30.23
CA LEU A 335 -7.91 -12.53 -30.05
C LEU A 335 -6.88 -11.64 -30.78
N PHE A 336 -7.20 -11.11 -31.96
CA PHE A 336 -6.32 -10.15 -32.66
C PHE A 336 -6.20 -8.83 -31.89
N ALA A 337 -7.26 -8.31 -31.29
CA ALA A 337 -7.23 -7.13 -30.45
C ALA A 337 -6.31 -7.35 -29.22
N LEU A 338 -6.44 -8.52 -28.57
CA LEU A 338 -5.56 -8.92 -27.47
C LEU A 338 -4.10 -9.03 -27.92
N TYR A 339 -3.83 -9.63 -29.08
CA TYR A 339 -2.49 -9.70 -29.68
C TYR A 339 -1.89 -8.30 -29.88
N GLN A 340 -2.64 -7.35 -30.44
CA GLN A 340 -2.17 -5.98 -30.65
C GLN A 340 -1.88 -5.26 -29.32
N ASN A 341 -2.71 -5.49 -28.31
CA ASN A 341 -2.51 -4.94 -26.98
C ASN A 341 -1.22 -5.44 -26.34
N LEU A 342 -0.96 -6.76 -26.36
CA LEU A 342 0.28 -7.34 -25.83
C LEU A 342 1.51 -6.89 -26.65
N LYS A 343 1.39 -6.73 -27.96
CA LYS A 343 2.44 -6.20 -28.82
C LYS A 343 2.78 -4.74 -28.47
N SER A 344 1.79 -3.95 -28.08
CA SER A 344 2.01 -2.58 -27.62
C SER A 344 2.77 -2.54 -26.29
N ILE A 345 2.50 -3.46 -25.35
CA ILE A 345 3.29 -3.63 -24.11
C ILE A 345 4.73 -3.97 -24.42
N ASP A 346 4.97 -4.91 -25.35
CA ASP A 346 6.32 -5.27 -25.79
C ASP A 346 7.07 -4.08 -26.39
N ALA A 347 6.42 -3.27 -27.22
CA ALA A 347 7.00 -2.07 -27.81
C ALA A 347 7.42 -1.05 -26.72
N GLN A 348 6.62 -0.85 -25.69
CA GLN A 348 6.96 0.03 -24.57
C GLN A 348 8.16 -0.48 -23.77
N LEU A 349 8.20 -1.79 -23.46
CA LEU A 349 9.36 -2.41 -22.79
C LEU A 349 10.63 -2.29 -23.61
N ARG A 350 10.56 -2.49 -24.94
CA ARG A 350 11.69 -2.35 -25.87
C ARG A 350 12.19 -0.91 -25.98
N ASN A 351 11.27 0.07 -25.96
CA ASN A 351 11.66 1.48 -26.00
C ASN A 351 12.49 1.88 -24.77
N LEU A 352 12.27 1.26 -23.61
CA LEU A 352 13.08 1.50 -22.43
C LEU A 352 14.54 1.02 -22.55
N GLU A 353 14.85 0.07 -23.44
CA GLU A 353 16.23 -0.31 -23.78
C GLU A 353 16.96 0.79 -24.57
N THR A 354 16.28 1.41 -25.53
CA THR A 354 16.85 2.39 -26.45
C THR A 354 16.95 3.79 -25.88
N GLU A 355 16.19 4.10 -24.83
CA GLU A 355 16.04 5.45 -24.27
C GLU A 355 17.23 5.99 -23.46
N ARG A 356 18.42 5.46 -23.63
CA ARG A 356 19.65 6.07 -23.03
C ARG A 356 19.86 7.53 -23.42
N ASN A 357 19.22 8.03 -24.50
CA ASN A 357 19.49 9.31 -25.13
C ASN A 357 18.28 10.16 -25.53
N ILE A 358 17.07 9.91 -25.01
CA ILE A 358 15.94 10.76 -25.40
C ILE A 358 16.08 12.14 -24.74
N LYS A 359 16.30 13.13 -25.60
CA LYS A 359 16.13 14.55 -25.28
C LYS A 359 14.67 14.75 -24.89
N LEU A 360 14.42 15.00 -23.60
CA LEU A 360 13.10 15.40 -23.09
C LEU A 360 12.74 16.77 -23.67
N ASP A 361 12.20 16.76 -24.87
CA ASP A 361 11.53 17.95 -25.41
C ASP A 361 10.09 17.95 -24.89
N LYS A 362 9.68 19.11 -24.32
CA LYS A 362 8.31 19.38 -23.80
C LYS A 362 7.99 18.98 -22.36
N SER A 363 8.87 19.31 -21.40
CA SER A 363 8.59 19.10 -19.97
C SER A 363 7.53 20.04 -19.33
N LYS A 364 7.11 21.09 -20.01
CA LYS A 364 6.13 22.08 -19.45
C LYS A 364 4.73 21.52 -19.27
N HIS A 365 4.29 20.55 -20.09
CA HIS A 365 2.96 19.92 -19.95
C HIS A 365 2.92 18.80 -18.91
N ILE A 366 4.07 18.22 -18.56
CA ILE A 366 4.14 17.08 -17.63
C ILE A 366 3.91 17.54 -16.17
N GLU A 367 4.28 18.77 -15.83
CA GLU A 367 4.11 19.33 -14.46
C GLU A 367 2.65 19.55 -14.08
N GLN A 368 1.79 19.87 -15.05
CA GLN A 368 0.34 20.03 -14.83
C GLN A 368 -0.39 18.69 -14.65
N GLN A 369 0.24 17.56 -14.97
CA GLN A 369 -0.36 16.23 -14.97
C GLN A 369 -0.34 15.54 -13.61
N LEU A 370 0.32 16.11 -12.62
CA LEU A 370 0.38 15.58 -11.27
C LEU A 370 -0.31 16.56 -10.32
N ILE A 371 -1.53 16.22 -9.88
CA ILE A 371 -2.26 17.00 -8.87
C ILE A 371 -1.55 16.87 -7.53
N ASP A 372 -1.37 18.01 -6.87
CA ASP A 372 -0.71 18.16 -5.60
C ASP A 372 -1.75 18.36 -4.47
N ASP A 373 -1.72 17.45 -3.49
CA ASP A 373 -2.58 17.48 -2.31
C ASP A 373 -1.96 18.26 -1.13
N ASP A 374 -0.97 19.12 -1.40
CA ASP A 374 -0.32 19.88 -0.32
C ASP A 374 -1.26 20.90 0.34
N LEU A 375 -1.14 20.97 1.66
CA LEU A 375 -1.78 21.99 2.47
C LEU A 375 -1.23 23.36 2.12
N LYS A 376 -2.09 24.25 1.63
CA LYS A 376 -1.71 25.62 1.22
C LYS A 376 -2.12 26.67 2.22
N SER A 377 -3.13 26.40 3.07
CA SER A 377 -3.71 27.37 4.01
C SER A 377 -3.99 26.73 5.38
N TRP A 378 -4.08 27.57 6.42
CA TRP A 378 -4.58 27.15 7.73
C TRP A 378 -6.03 26.64 7.66
N ASP A 379 -6.84 27.19 6.77
CA ASP A 379 -8.22 26.75 6.55
C ASP A 379 -8.26 25.30 6.03
N ASP A 380 -7.34 24.90 5.17
CA ASP A 380 -7.23 23.52 4.69
C ASP A 380 -6.93 22.54 5.84
N ILE A 381 -6.09 22.97 6.81
CA ILE A 381 -5.76 22.17 8.00
C ILE A 381 -7.02 21.96 8.85
N VAL A 382 -7.73 23.07 9.13
CA VAL A 382 -8.95 23.02 9.96
C VAL A 382 -10.05 22.18 9.30
N ILE A 383 -10.25 22.35 7.99
CA ILE A 383 -11.23 21.58 7.24
C ILE A 383 -10.90 20.08 7.28
N ARG A 384 -9.66 19.69 7.03
CA ARG A 384 -9.24 18.28 7.07
C ARG A 384 -9.39 17.67 8.46
N ILE A 385 -9.03 18.38 9.52
CA ILE A 385 -9.22 17.89 10.90
C ILE A 385 -10.72 17.75 11.20
N LYS A 386 -11.56 18.74 10.85
CA LYS A 386 -13.03 18.67 11.06
C LYS A 386 -13.67 17.50 10.32
N GLN A 387 -13.24 17.19 9.09
CA GLN A 387 -13.73 16.04 8.32
C GLN A 387 -13.44 14.71 9.02
N HIS A 388 -12.40 14.64 9.85
CA HIS A 388 -12.04 13.43 10.59
C HIS A 388 -12.54 13.43 12.04
N LEU A 389 -13.15 14.51 12.54
CA LEU A 389 -13.74 14.60 13.87
C LEU A 389 -15.18 14.01 13.92
N THR A 390 -15.43 12.97 13.17
CA THR A 390 -16.72 12.28 13.13
C THR A 390 -16.58 10.84 13.64
N PRO A 391 -17.59 10.27 14.32
CA PRO A 391 -17.56 8.89 14.79
C PRO A 391 -17.34 7.87 13.64
N GLU A 392 -17.65 8.27 12.42
CA GLU A 392 -17.45 7.45 11.22
C GLU A 392 -15.98 7.38 10.78
N SER A 393 -15.15 8.33 11.23
CA SER A 393 -13.73 8.36 10.88
C SER A 393 -12.94 7.28 11.61
N VAL A 394 -12.15 6.52 10.83
CA VAL A 394 -11.24 5.49 11.39
C VAL A 394 -10.22 6.09 12.33
N LEU A 395 -9.68 7.26 11.96
CA LEU A 395 -8.67 7.95 12.77
C LEU A 395 -9.27 8.41 14.10
N PHE A 396 -10.47 8.96 14.09
CA PHE A 396 -11.16 9.38 15.31
C PHE A 396 -11.42 8.21 16.26
N ARG A 397 -12.02 7.13 15.75
CA ARG A 397 -12.27 5.92 16.55
C ARG A 397 -10.97 5.33 17.10
N HIS A 398 -9.92 5.29 16.28
CA HIS A 398 -8.62 4.82 16.75
C HIS A 398 -8.02 5.73 17.82
N ALA A 399 -8.16 7.06 17.68
CA ALA A 399 -7.70 8.03 18.67
C ALA A 399 -8.39 7.85 20.02
N ILE A 400 -9.71 7.78 20.04
CA ILE A 400 -10.49 7.54 21.27
C ILE A 400 -10.14 6.18 21.88
N ARG A 401 -10.12 5.12 21.07
CA ARG A 401 -9.81 3.76 21.51
C ARG A 401 -8.43 3.67 22.15
N LEU A 402 -7.39 4.21 21.49
CA LEU A 402 -6.03 4.20 22.03
C LEU A 402 -5.91 5.04 23.29
N SER A 403 -6.54 6.21 23.34
CA SER A 403 -6.54 7.07 24.54
C SER A 403 -7.12 6.39 25.75
N ILE A 404 -8.29 5.72 25.61
CA ILE A 404 -8.94 4.99 26.70
C ILE A 404 -8.07 3.81 27.14
N VAL A 405 -7.50 3.06 26.22
CA VAL A 405 -6.62 1.91 26.55
C VAL A 405 -5.35 2.36 27.27
N LEU A 406 -4.72 3.45 26.83
CA LEU A 406 -3.56 4.02 27.52
C LEU A 406 -3.94 4.55 28.91
N LEU A 407 -5.11 5.16 29.06
CA LEU A 407 -5.61 5.61 30.36
C LEU A 407 -5.82 4.42 31.32
N ILE A 408 -6.53 3.37 30.86
CA ILE A 408 -6.77 2.17 31.67
C ILE A 408 -5.44 1.53 32.07
N GLY A 409 -4.49 1.41 31.12
CA GLY A 409 -3.16 0.90 31.40
C GLY A 409 -2.41 1.75 32.40
N TYR A 410 -2.48 3.08 32.31
CA TYR A 410 -1.85 4.01 33.25
C TYR A 410 -2.45 3.86 34.66
N VAL A 411 -3.79 3.87 34.79
CA VAL A 411 -4.49 3.69 36.07
C VAL A 411 -4.13 2.32 36.68
N PHE A 412 -4.10 1.27 35.86
CA PHE A 412 -3.71 -0.06 36.30
C PHE A 412 -2.31 -0.08 36.89
N VAL A 413 -1.32 0.53 36.23
CA VAL A 413 0.06 0.64 36.74
C VAL A 413 0.13 1.42 38.04
N GLN A 414 -0.62 2.52 38.17
CA GLN A 414 -0.66 3.35 39.38
C GLN A 414 -1.28 2.60 40.57
N VAL A 415 -2.38 1.86 40.35
CA VAL A 415 -3.06 1.11 41.42
C VAL A 415 -2.25 -0.11 41.87
N THR A 416 -1.62 -0.81 40.95
CA THR A 416 -0.87 -2.05 41.23
C THR A 416 0.59 -1.81 41.65
N ASN A 417 1.12 -0.59 41.48
CA ASN A 417 2.52 -0.23 41.72
C ASN A 417 3.53 -1.21 41.10
N ILE A 418 3.20 -1.76 39.91
CA ILE A 418 4.09 -2.70 39.20
C ILE A 418 5.36 -1.96 38.78
N GLN A 419 6.49 -2.46 39.23
CA GLN A 419 7.79 -1.98 38.81
C GLN A 419 7.93 -2.17 37.29
N TYR A 420 8.27 -1.09 36.55
CA TYR A 420 8.36 -1.05 35.08
C TYR A 420 7.03 -1.21 34.33
N GLY A 421 5.84 -1.15 34.95
CA GLY A 421 4.53 -1.39 34.34
C GLY A 421 4.20 -0.51 33.10
N TYR A 422 4.90 0.59 32.86
CA TYR A 422 4.71 1.42 31.64
C TYR A 422 5.05 0.70 30.32
N TRP A 423 5.68 -0.49 30.37
CA TRP A 423 5.82 -1.38 29.23
C TRP A 423 4.48 -1.93 28.74
N ILE A 424 3.47 -1.98 29.60
CA ILE A 424 2.08 -2.30 29.25
C ILE A 424 1.58 -1.29 28.22
N LEU A 425 1.78 0.01 28.45
CA LEU A 425 1.38 1.08 27.55
C LEU A 425 2.12 1.01 26.22
N LEU A 426 3.42 0.75 26.26
CA LEU A 426 4.23 0.60 25.04
C LEU A 426 3.74 -0.58 24.21
N THR A 427 3.42 -1.69 24.84
CA THR A 427 2.88 -2.87 24.16
C THR A 427 1.52 -2.58 23.53
N ALA A 428 0.62 -1.94 24.26
CA ALA A 428 -0.68 -1.52 23.75
C ALA A 428 -0.55 -0.57 22.54
N LEU A 429 0.36 0.42 22.62
CA LEU A 429 0.64 1.37 21.55
C LEU A 429 1.15 0.68 20.25
N PHE A 430 2.08 -0.27 20.38
CA PHE A 430 2.63 -0.97 19.20
C PHE A 430 1.68 -2.00 18.59
N VAL A 431 0.87 -2.65 19.42
CA VAL A 431 -0.04 -3.73 19.00
C VAL A 431 -1.33 -3.19 18.41
N MET A 432 -1.92 -2.14 19.04
CA MET A 432 -3.18 -1.59 18.61
C MET A 432 -3.07 -0.92 17.25
N GLN A 433 -3.95 -1.34 16.35
CA GLN A 433 -4.07 -0.81 15.00
C GLN A 433 -5.50 -0.30 14.78
N PRO A 434 -5.72 0.57 13.78
CA PRO A 434 -7.07 1.01 13.45
C PRO A 434 -8.05 -0.14 13.18
N ASN A 435 -7.58 -1.27 12.66
CA ASN A 435 -8.41 -2.41 12.29
C ASN A 435 -8.26 -3.60 13.25
N PHE A 436 -9.37 -4.32 13.51
CA PHE A 436 -9.42 -5.48 14.40
C PHE A 436 -8.46 -6.60 13.97
N ASN A 437 -8.49 -7.03 12.69
CA ASN A 437 -7.68 -8.15 12.21
C ASN A 437 -6.19 -7.88 12.24
N THR A 438 -5.78 -6.66 11.89
CA THR A 438 -4.37 -6.27 11.97
C THR A 438 -3.91 -6.24 13.42
N THR A 439 -4.76 -5.80 14.36
CA THR A 439 -4.49 -5.84 15.81
C THR A 439 -4.36 -7.28 16.29
N LYS A 440 -5.33 -8.18 15.98
CA LYS A 440 -5.32 -9.60 16.37
C LYS A 440 -4.07 -10.32 15.86
N ARG A 441 -3.67 -10.07 14.60
CA ARG A 441 -2.43 -10.62 14.03
C ARG A 441 -1.19 -10.12 14.76
N ARG A 442 -1.08 -8.79 15.00
CA ARG A 442 0.06 -8.20 15.70
C ARG A 442 0.16 -8.68 17.14
N LEU A 443 -0.97 -8.88 17.82
CA LEU A 443 -1.06 -9.39 19.16
C LEU A 443 -0.39 -10.77 19.29
N ARG A 444 -0.78 -11.74 18.46
CA ARG A 444 -0.16 -13.08 18.44
C ARG A 444 1.35 -12.99 18.16
N LEU A 445 1.73 -12.23 17.14
CA LEU A 445 3.13 -12.08 16.74
C LEU A 445 3.96 -11.36 17.82
N ARG A 446 3.34 -10.44 18.59
CA ARG A 446 3.98 -9.75 19.71
C ARG A 446 4.30 -10.73 20.84
N ILE A 447 3.34 -11.56 21.25
CA ILE A 447 3.52 -12.57 22.31
C ILE A 447 4.63 -13.55 21.92
N ILE A 448 4.54 -14.13 20.70
CA ILE A 448 5.53 -15.09 20.19
C ILE A 448 6.94 -14.44 20.14
N GLY A 449 7.02 -13.23 19.59
CA GLY A 449 8.29 -12.52 19.47
C GLY A 449 8.90 -12.15 20.80
N THR A 450 8.08 -11.70 21.78
CA THR A 450 8.56 -11.38 23.12
C THR A 450 9.08 -12.63 23.84
N LEU A 451 8.34 -13.76 23.77
CA LEU A 451 8.77 -15.03 24.35
C LEU A 451 10.10 -15.50 23.75
N ALA A 452 10.21 -15.52 22.43
CA ALA A 452 11.44 -15.88 21.74
C ALA A 452 12.59 -14.93 22.11
N GLY A 453 12.33 -13.62 22.17
CA GLY A 453 13.30 -12.62 22.55
C GLY A 453 13.80 -12.75 24.00
N ILE A 454 12.92 -13.14 24.93
CA ILE A 454 13.30 -13.43 26.32
C ILE A 454 14.19 -14.66 26.37
N VAL A 455 13.80 -15.77 25.76
CA VAL A 455 14.58 -17.03 25.77
C VAL A 455 15.99 -16.80 25.20
N VAL A 456 16.06 -16.19 24.01
CA VAL A 456 17.36 -15.90 23.37
C VAL A 456 18.16 -14.85 24.16
N GLY A 457 17.50 -13.79 24.63
CA GLY A 457 18.15 -12.72 25.40
C GLY A 457 18.72 -13.22 26.72
N TYR A 458 18.01 -14.10 27.41
CA TYR A 458 18.49 -14.76 28.63
C TYR A 458 19.73 -15.62 28.38
N THR A 459 19.70 -16.40 27.32
CA THR A 459 20.83 -17.20 26.88
C THR A 459 22.04 -16.33 26.58
N ILE A 460 21.84 -15.21 25.89
CA ILE A 460 22.92 -14.27 25.58
C ILE A 460 23.47 -13.64 26.86
N LEU A 461 22.64 -13.17 27.79
CA LEU A 461 23.07 -12.59 29.05
C LEU A 461 23.92 -13.57 29.88
N TYR A 462 23.59 -14.87 29.82
CA TYR A 462 24.36 -15.92 30.51
C TYR A 462 25.74 -16.14 29.89
N PHE A 463 25.83 -16.18 28.55
CA PHE A 463 27.10 -16.44 27.84
C PHE A 463 27.95 -15.18 27.61
N VAL A 464 27.37 -14.00 27.66
CA VAL A 464 28.05 -12.71 27.41
C VAL A 464 27.89 -11.78 28.62
N PRO A 465 28.63 -12.05 29.73
CA PRO A 465 28.51 -11.25 30.94
C PRO A 465 29.18 -9.86 30.82
N SER A 466 30.10 -9.66 29.86
CA SER A 466 30.82 -8.39 29.70
C SER A 466 29.92 -7.29 29.14
N VAL A 467 30.05 -6.06 29.68
CA VAL A 467 29.29 -4.90 29.24
C VAL A 467 29.53 -4.60 27.75
N GLU A 468 30.78 -4.70 27.29
CA GLU A 468 31.14 -4.48 25.88
C GLU A 468 30.44 -5.47 24.95
N GLY A 469 30.40 -6.74 25.36
CA GLY A 469 29.69 -7.78 24.59
C GLY A 469 28.18 -7.49 24.50
N GLN A 470 27.59 -7.05 25.59
CA GLN A 470 26.17 -6.66 25.64
C GLN A 470 25.86 -5.44 24.77
N LEU A 471 26.75 -4.44 24.72
CA LEU A 471 26.64 -3.31 23.83
C LEU A 471 26.69 -3.74 22.36
N VAL A 472 27.52 -4.69 21.98
CA VAL A 472 27.59 -5.27 20.65
C VAL A 472 26.26 -5.98 20.32
N VAL A 473 25.72 -6.77 21.23
CA VAL A 473 24.40 -7.43 21.06
C VAL A 473 23.28 -6.41 20.90
N LEU A 474 23.30 -5.33 21.69
CA LEU A 474 22.35 -4.23 21.60
C LEU A 474 22.36 -3.60 20.19
N ILE A 475 23.55 -3.30 19.65
CA ILE A 475 23.74 -2.70 18.33
C ILE A 475 23.17 -3.62 17.24
N ILE A 476 23.53 -4.91 17.28
CA ILE A 476 23.07 -5.90 16.30
C ILE A 476 21.54 -6.06 16.39
N SER A 477 21.01 -6.16 17.61
CA SER A 477 19.56 -6.29 17.83
C SER A 477 18.79 -5.07 17.33
N GLY A 478 19.29 -3.87 17.58
CA GLY A 478 18.70 -2.64 17.05
C GLY A 478 18.69 -2.59 15.52
N MET A 479 19.79 -2.97 14.87
CA MET A 479 19.89 -3.06 13.42
C MET A 479 18.88 -4.08 12.86
N LEU A 480 18.83 -5.29 13.40
CA LEU A 480 17.94 -6.36 12.96
C LEU A 480 16.46 -6.04 13.22
N PHE A 481 16.14 -5.35 14.32
CA PHE A 481 14.79 -4.84 14.56
C PHE A 481 14.31 -3.97 13.39
N PHE A 482 15.12 -3.02 12.95
CA PHE A 482 14.75 -2.12 11.87
C PHE A 482 14.69 -2.80 10.50
N GLU A 483 15.52 -3.78 10.24
CA GLU A 483 15.48 -4.56 9.00
C GLU A 483 14.21 -5.41 8.89
N LEU A 484 13.79 -6.05 10.00
CA LEU A 484 12.72 -7.04 10.01
C LEU A 484 11.33 -6.45 10.32
N ARG A 485 11.25 -5.22 10.85
CA ARG A 485 9.97 -4.62 11.30
C ARG A 485 8.87 -4.56 10.24
N SER A 486 9.24 -4.40 8.97
CA SER A 486 8.30 -4.33 7.85
C SER A 486 7.98 -5.69 7.23
N LYS A 487 8.89 -6.67 7.40
CA LYS A 487 8.78 -7.99 6.76
C LYS A 487 8.27 -9.06 7.71
N GLN A 488 8.82 -9.11 8.94
CA GLN A 488 8.62 -10.19 9.90
C GLN A 488 8.45 -9.64 11.32
N TYR A 489 7.24 -9.20 11.66
CA TYR A 489 6.94 -8.50 12.91
C TYR A 489 7.32 -9.30 14.18
N ALA A 490 7.15 -10.64 14.19
CA ALA A 490 7.52 -11.46 15.35
C ALA A 490 9.03 -11.43 15.62
N GLN A 491 9.86 -11.58 14.59
CA GLN A 491 11.32 -11.52 14.71
C GLN A 491 11.78 -10.13 15.12
N ALA A 492 11.20 -9.08 14.51
CA ALA A 492 11.50 -7.71 14.93
C ALA A 492 11.17 -7.50 16.41
N THR A 493 10.04 -8.03 16.90
CA THR A 493 9.68 -7.97 18.32
C THR A 493 10.68 -8.71 19.20
N ALA A 494 11.20 -9.87 18.77
CA ALA A 494 12.22 -10.60 19.49
C ALA A 494 13.50 -9.77 19.63
N PHE A 495 14.00 -9.17 18.55
CA PHE A 495 15.19 -8.31 18.61
C PHE A 495 14.97 -7.04 19.44
N MET A 496 13.78 -6.43 19.39
CA MET A 496 13.45 -5.31 20.28
C MET A 496 13.43 -5.71 21.75
N THR A 497 12.99 -6.95 22.05
CA THR A 497 13.01 -7.48 23.42
C THR A 497 14.45 -7.74 23.89
N ILE A 498 15.31 -8.30 23.04
CA ILE A 498 16.74 -8.49 23.34
C ILE A 498 17.41 -7.13 23.61
N LEU A 499 17.18 -6.13 22.74
CA LEU A 499 17.67 -4.76 22.92
C LEU A 499 17.25 -4.18 24.27
N ALA A 500 15.96 -4.36 24.65
CA ALA A 500 15.46 -3.88 25.94
C ALA A 500 16.13 -4.59 27.12
N LEU A 501 16.30 -5.92 27.05
CA LEU A 501 16.98 -6.69 28.11
C LEU A 501 18.45 -6.28 28.29
N MET A 502 19.16 -6.01 27.18
CA MET A 502 20.55 -5.49 27.27
C MET A 502 20.56 -4.11 27.92
N ASN A 503 19.65 -3.21 27.58
CA ASN A 503 19.53 -1.91 28.23
C ASN A 503 19.24 -2.02 29.73
N PHE A 504 18.32 -2.90 30.16
CA PHE A 504 18.07 -3.13 31.59
C PHE A 504 19.27 -3.73 32.33
N ASN A 505 20.06 -4.54 31.66
CA ASN A 505 21.23 -5.12 32.29
C ASN A 505 22.34 -4.10 32.54
N LEU A 506 22.37 -2.98 31.82
CA LEU A 506 23.25 -1.85 32.15
C LEU A 506 22.95 -1.22 33.53
N GLU A 507 21.71 -1.40 34.02
CA GLU A 507 21.29 -1.04 35.38
C GLU A 507 21.43 -2.20 36.37
N GLY A 508 21.98 -3.34 35.96
CA GLY A 508 22.12 -4.55 36.79
C GLY A 508 20.84 -5.38 36.93
N LEU A 509 19.76 -5.06 36.20
CA LEU A 509 18.41 -5.65 36.35
C LEU A 509 18.07 -6.68 35.25
N GLY A 510 19.01 -7.03 34.38
CA GLY A 510 18.71 -7.79 33.15
C GLY A 510 17.98 -9.11 33.35
N PHE A 511 18.38 -9.91 34.33
CA PHE A 511 17.73 -11.17 34.67
C PHE A 511 16.38 -10.96 35.36
N ALA A 512 16.28 -9.97 36.24
CA ALA A 512 15.04 -9.68 36.97
C ALA A 512 13.95 -9.09 36.07
N ALA A 513 14.32 -8.42 34.97
CA ALA A 513 13.37 -7.75 34.07
C ALA A 513 12.63 -8.71 33.12
N ALA A 514 13.07 -9.95 32.93
CA ALA A 514 12.52 -10.85 31.93
C ALA A 514 11.07 -11.30 32.24
N VAL A 515 10.79 -11.70 33.48
CA VAL A 515 9.43 -12.13 33.90
C VAL A 515 8.43 -10.96 33.88
N PRO A 516 8.73 -9.79 34.48
CA PRO A 516 7.90 -8.60 34.34
C PRO A 516 7.61 -8.24 32.89
N ARG A 517 8.62 -8.31 32.03
CA ARG A 517 8.49 -8.03 30.60
C ARG A 517 7.46 -8.90 29.89
N MET A 518 7.40 -10.19 30.23
CA MET A 518 6.41 -11.11 29.68
C MET A 518 5.00 -10.78 30.19
N VAL A 519 4.86 -10.55 31.50
CA VAL A 519 3.59 -10.18 32.13
C VAL A 519 3.04 -8.87 31.55
N ASP A 520 3.88 -7.83 31.46
CA ASP A 520 3.51 -6.53 30.88
C ASP A 520 3.07 -6.67 29.40
N THR A 521 3.73 -7.55 28.66
CA THR A 521 3.34 -7.83 27.27
C THR A 521 1.98 -8.49 27.20
N LEU A 522 1.69 -9.46 28.06
CA LEU A 522 0.39 -10.13 28.09
C LEU A 522 -0.74 -9.18 28.50
N ILE A 523 -0.52 -8.37 29.53
CA ILE A 523 -1.51 -7.36 29.98
C ILE A 523 -1.73 -6.31 28.91
N GLY A 524 -0.67 -5.76 28.30
CA GLY A 524 -0.77 -4.78 27.21
C GLY A 524 -1.48 -5.34 25.98
N CYS A 525 -1.24 -6.61 25.65
CA CYS A 525 -1.97 -7.32 24.61
C CYS A 525 -3.45 -7.51 24.95
N ALA A 526 -3.77 -7.88 26.18
CA ALA A 526 -5.17 -8.02 26.65
C ALA A 526 -5.92 -6.69 26.59
N LEU A 527 -5.30 -5.60 27.05
CA LEU A 527 -5.87 -4.25 26.97
C LEU A 527 -6.09 -3.81 25.50
N ALA A 528 -5.13 -4.09 24.62
CA ALA A 528 -5.28 -3.76 23.19
C ALA A 528 -6.40 -4.58 22.54
N TRP A 529 -6.53 -5.86 22.90
CA TRP A 529 -7.64 -6.72 22.45
C TRP A 529 -8.98 -6.20 22.96
N PHE A 530 -9.08 -5.90 24.25
CA PHE A 530 -10.28 -5.30 24.85
C PHE A 530 -10.65 -4.01 24.12
N GLY A 531 -9.69 -3.10 23.92
CA GLY A 531 -9.95 -1.82 23.27
C GLY A 531 -10.49 -1.97 21.84
N VAL A 532 -9.95 -2.88 21.04
CA VAL A 532 -10.39 -3.06 19.66
C VAL A 532 -11.70 -3.85 19.55
N SER A 533 -12.04 -4.67 20.55
CA SER A 533 -13.25 -5.49 20.55
C SER A 533 -14.49 -4.75 21.11
N PHE A 534 -14.29 -3.90 22.14
CA PHE A 534 -15.40 -3.29 22.87
C PHE A 534 -15.51 -1.77 22.70
N ILE A 535 -14.41 -1.05 22.45
CA ILE A 535 -14.43 0.41 22.31
C ILE A 535 -14.59 0.78 20.85
N PHE A 536 -15.75 1.25 20.43
CA PHE A 536 -16.08 1.58 19.04
C PHE A 536 -15.65 0.47 18.06
N PRO A 537 -16.19 -0.76 18.17
CA PRO A 537 -15.81 -1.86 17.29
C PRO A 537 -15.96 -1.42 15.83
N ASP A 538 -14.96 -1.75 15.03
CA ASP A 538 -14.91 -1.34 13.63
C ASP A 538 -15.78 -2.33 12.84
N TRP A 539 -17.08 -2.18 12.91
CA TRP A 539 -18.04 -2.94 12.13
C TRP A 539 -17.81 -2.60 10.65
N LYS A 540 -16.96 -3.37 10.02
CA LYS A 540 -16.51 -3.14 8.63
C LYS A 540 -17.64 -3.25 7.63
N PHE A 541 -18.66 -3.94 8.00
CA PHE A 541 -19.86 -4.17 7.24
C PHE A 541 -20.54 -2.84 6.83
N ARG A 542 -20.71 -1.87 7.74
CA ARG A 542 -21.25 -0.53 7.44
C ARG A 542 -20.42 0.25 6.41
N ARG A 543 -19.17 -0.16 6.15
CA ARG A 543 -18.30 0.46 5.16
C ARG A 543 -18.40 -0.19 3.80
N LEU A 544 -18.78 -1.46 3.70
CA LEU A 544 -18.80 -2.17 2.42
C LEU A 544 -19.73 -1.49 1.43
N SER A 545 -20.96 -1.17 1.81
CA SER A 545 -21.94 -0.49 0.96
C SER A 545 -21.42 0.88 0.48
N ARG A 546 -20.83 1.70 1.37
CA ARG A 546 -20.25 3.00 1.00
C ARG A 546 -19.05 2.87 0.07
N THR A 547 -18.19 1.89 0.31
CA THR A 547 -17.00 1.64 -0.53
C THR A 547 -17.41 1.11 -1.89
N ILE A 548 -18.40 0.22 -1.96
CA ILE A 548 -19.00 -0.26 -3.20
C ILE A 548 -19.56 0.92 -3.99
N ARG A 549 -20.41 1.74 -3.37
CA ARG A 549 -21.00 2.91 -4.04
C ARG A 549 -19.95 3.86 -4.59
N ARG A 550 -18.91 4.16 -3.80
CA ARG A 550 -17.80 5.01 -4.23
C ARG A 550 -17.03 4.40 -5.42
N SER A 551 -16.83 3.09 -5.42
CA SER A 551 -16.16 2.39 -6.51
C SER A 551 -16.97 2.45 -7.79
N LEU A 552 -18.26 2.17 -7.71
CA LEU A 552 -19.15 2.22 -8.86
C LEU A 552 -19.29 3.65 -9.42
N THR A 553 -19.40 4.68 -8.56
CA THR A 553 -19.39 6.08 -9.00
C THR A 553 -18.10 6.41 -9.77
N ALA A 554 -16.94 6.05 -9.21
CA ALA A 554 -15.67 6.33 -9.87
C ALA A 554 -15.48 5.55 -11.19
N GLN A 555 -16.06 4.35 -11.31
CA GLN A 555 -16.07 3.56 -12.56
C GLN A 555 -16.97 4.21 -13.60
N CYS A 556 -18.16 4.71 -13.22
CA CYS A 556 -19.05 5.47 -14.09
C CYS A 556 -18.38 6.76 -14.59
N ASP A 557 -17.71 7.52 -13.71
CA ASP A 557 -16.95 8.72 -14.09
C ASP A 557 -15.84 8.39 -15.10
N TYR A 558 -15.18 7.26 -14.93
CA TYR A 558 -14.14 6.80 -15.85
C TYR A 558 -14.73 6.42 -17.21
N LEU A 559 -15.87 5.74 -17.25
CA LEU A 559 -16.58 5.41 -18.48
C LEU A 559 -17.03 6.67 -19.21
N ALA A 560 -17.61 7.64 -18.50
CA ALA A 560 -18.05 8.92 -19.08
C ALA A 560 -16.88 9.66 -19.76
N GLU A 561 -15.72 9.72 -19.12
CA GLU A 561 -14.52 10.34 -19.71
C GLU A 561 -14.02 9.57 -20.94
N VAL A 562 -14.12 8.24 -20.96
CA VAL A 562 -13.78 7.43 -22.14
C VAL A 562 -14.73 7.73 -23.30
N ILE A 563 -16.03 7.79 -23.06
CA ILE A 563 -17.05 8.11 -24.08
C ILE A 563 -16.83 9.52 -24.65
N GLU A 564 -16.53 10.50 -23.78
CA GLU A 564 -16.23 11.86 -24.24
C GLU A 564 -15.01 11.92 -25.18
N GLN A 565 -14.02 11.06 -24.95
CA GLN A 565 -12.86 10.99 -25.85
C GLN A 565 -13.15 10.28 -27.18
N TYR A 566 -14.15 9.43 -27.25
CA TYR A 566 -14.64 8.92 -28.54
C TYR A 566 -15.30 10.02 -29.40
N LYS A 567 -15.93 11.01 -28.76
CA LYS A 567 -16.54 12.18 -29.45
C LYS A 567 -15.46 13.19 -29.88
N ASN A 568 -14.55 13.54 -28.99
CA ASN A 568 -13.59 14.64 -29.18
C ASN A 568 -12.20 14.22 -29.65
N GLY A 569 -11.91 12.91 -29.64
CA GLY A 569 -10.62 12.36 -29.97
C GLY A 569 -9.73 12.11 -28.74
N ARG A 570 -8.75 11.26 -28.92
CA ARG A 570 -7.86 10.78 -27.86
C ARG A 570 -7.07 11.90 -27.21
N ASN A 571 -7.26 12.09 -25.91
CA ASN A 571 -6.50 13.02 -25.11
C ASN A 571 -5.99 12.34 -23.82
N ASN A 572 -4.68 12.15 -23.72
CA ASN A 572 -4.02 11.64 -22.50
C ASN A 572 -3.81 12.74 -21.44
N GLY A 573 -4.68 13.73 -21.41
CA GLY A 573 -4.65 14.86 -20.50
C GLY A 573 -4.77 14.47 -19.02
N LEU A 574 -4.75 15.51 -18.19
CA LEU A 574 -4.84 15.36 -16.74
C LEU A 574 -6.14 14.70 -16.30
N ASN A 575 -7.28 15.13 -16.86
CA ASN A 575 -8.61 14.68 -16.47
C ASN A 575 -8.75 13.15 -16.60
N TYR A 576 -8.46 12.62 -17.77
CA TYR A 576 -8.49 11.18 -18.02
C TYR A 576 -7.66 10.38 -17.01
N ARG A 577 -6.42 10.82 -16.72
CA ARG A 577 -5.52 10.13 -15.79
C ARG A 577 -6.00 10.18 -14.34
N VAL A 578 -6.66 11.29 -13.95
CA VAL A 578 -7.23 11.46 -12.61
C VAL A 578 -8.41 10.52 -12.41
N VAL A 579 -9.37 10.57 -13.33
CA VAL A 579 -10.60 9.78 -13.25
C VAL A 579 -10.27 8.28 -13.33
N ARG A 580 -9.42 7.86 -14.27
CA ARG A 580 -8.92 6.49 -14.35
C ARG A 580 -8.31 6.02 -13.04
N ARG A 581 -7.41 6.84 -12.47
CA ARG A 581 -6.76 6.48 -11.18
C ARG A 581 -7.77 6.40 -10.05
N ALA A 582 -8.74 7.29 -10.00
CA ALA A 582 -9.79 7.27 -8.99
C ALA A 582 -10.58 5.96 -9.05
N ALA A 583 -10.94 5.49 -10.25
CA ALA A 583 -11.63 4.23 -10.46
C ALA A 583 -10.80 3.02 -9.99
N HIS A 584 -9.54 2.92 -10.42
CA HIS A 584 -8.68 1.81 -10.00
C HIS A 584 -8.36 1.85 -8.50
N ASN A 585 -8.19 3.02 -7.90
CA ASN A 585 -7.99 3.14 -6.44
C ASN A 585 -9.22 2.68 -5.68
N ALA A 586 -10.42 3.03 -6.14
CA ALA A 586 -11.66 2.66 -5.49
C ALA A 586 -11.94 1.15 -5.63
N ASP A 587 -11.64 0.54 -6.78
CA ASP A 587 -11.71 -0.91 -6.98
C ASP A 587 -10.70 -1.65 -6.07
N ALA A 588 -9.48 -1.17 -5.97
CA ALA A 588 -8.47 -1.70 -5.04
C ALA A 588 -8.88 -1.57 -3.57
N GLU A 589 -9.60 -0.50 -3.19
CA GLU A 589 -10.14 -0.31 -1.85
C GLU A 589 -11.21 -1.35 -1.54
N VAL A 590 -12.11 -1.65 -2.49
CA VAL A 590 -13.11 -2.74 -2.39
C VAL A 590 -12.40 -4.09 -2.23
N ALA A 591 -11.42 -4.41 -3.06
CA ALA A 591 -10.67 -5.67 -2.99
C ALA A 591 -9.98 -5.85 -1.63
N SER A 592 -9.33 -4.81 -1.13
CA SER A 592 -8.68 -4.81 0.19
C SER A 592 -9.69 -5.00 1.33
N LEU A 593 -10.85 -4.36 1.23
CA LEU A 593 -11.91 -4.45 2.22
C LEU A 593 -12.49 -5.87 2.26
N ILE A 594 -12.90 -6.42 1.12
CA ILE A 594 -13.47 -7.77 1.02
C ILE A 594 -12.46 -8.83 1.48
N SER A 595 -11.21 -8.73 1.07
CA SER A 595 -10.13 -9.63 1.55
C SER A 595 -9.98 -9.59 3.06
N THR A 596 -10.21 -8.44 3.68
CA THR A 596 -10.12 -8.30 5.13
C THR A 596 -11.36 -8.84 5.82
N LEU A 597 -12.56 -8.59 5.29
CA LEU A 597 -13.83 -9.15 5.77
C LEU A 597 -13.83 -10.68 5.74
N ALA A 598 -13.28 -11.27 4.69
CA ALA A 598 -13.17 -12.71 4.51
C ALA A 598 -12.39 -13.43 5.64
N THR A 599 -11.59 -12.69 6.43
CA THR A 599 -10.83 -13.23 7.57
C THR A 599 -11.53 -13.02 8.92
N GLU A 600 -12.72 -12.42 8.95
CA GLU A 600 -13.52 -12.22 10.16
C GLU A 600 -14.34 -13.48 10.50
N PRO A 601 -14.36 -13.90 11.78
CA PRO A 601 -15.07 -15.12 12.17
C PRO A 601 -16.61 -14.99 12.13
N ASP A 602 -17.13 -13.77 12.22
CA ASP A 602 -18.57 -13.48 12.32
C ASP A 602 -19.21 -13.11 10.97
N PHE A 603 -18.45 -13.22 9.87
CA PHE A 603 -18.95 -12.90 8.54
C PHE A 603 -19.63 -14.13 7.92
N ASP A 604 -20.92 -14.01 7.63
CA ASP A 604 -21.73 -15.09 7.08
C ASP A 604 -21.10 -15.68 5.79
N PRO A 605 -21.00 -17.01 5.66
CA PRO A 605 -20.42 -17.64 4.47
C PRO A 605 -21.10 -17.27 3.16
N ASP A 606 -22.42 -17.05 3.15
CA ASP A 606 -23.18 -16.68 1.96
C ASP A 606 -22.90 -15.22 1.56
N GLN A 607 -22.83 -14.32 2.52
CA GLN A 607 -22.44 -12.93 2.28
C GLN A 607 -21.00 -12.81 1.80
N LYS A 608 -20.12 -13.67 2.33
CA LYS A 608 -18.72 -13.75 1.87
C LYS A 608 -18.66 -14.16 0.40
N ALA A 609 -19.45 -15.15 -0.01
CA ALA A 609 -19.51 -15.60 -1.40
C ALA A 609 -20.03 -14.49 -2.32
N GLN A 610 -21.10 -13.78 -1.94
CA GLN A 610 -21.66 -12.65 -2.67
C GLN A 610 -20.66 -11.47 -2.78
N ALA A 611 -19.94 -11.16 -1.70
CA ALA A 611 -18.94 -10.10 -1.71
C ALA A 611 -17.76 -10.42 -2.64
N PHE A 612 -17.30 -11.67 -2.68
CA PHE A 612 -16.27 -12.10 -3.63
C PHE A 612 -16.79 -12.12 -5.06
N GLU A 613 -18.03 -12.53 -5.29
CA GLU A 613 -18.65 -12.49 -6.60
C GLU A 613 -18.79 -11.04 -7.08
N PHE A 614 -19.23 -10.13 -6.23
CA PHE A 614 -19.25 -8.69 -6.52
C PHE A 614 -17.85 -8.18 -6.89
N LEU A 615 -16.81 -8.56 -6.14
CA LEU A 615 -15.43 -8.15 -6.44
C LEU A 615 -14.99 -8.62 -7.83
N CYS A 616 -15.30 -9.88 -8.19
CA CYS A 616 -14.97 -10.42 -9.51
C CYS A 616 -15.67 -9.64 -10.62
N LEU A 617 -16.95 -9.34 -10.46
CA LEU A 617 -17.72 -8.60 -11.46
C LEU A 617 -17.31 -7.12 -11.55
N SER A 618 -17.06 -6.46 -10.41
CA SER A 618 -16.56 -5.07 -10.36
C SER A 618 -15.22 -4.94 -11.07
N HIS A 619 -14.28 -5.86 -10.76
CA HIS A 619 -12.97 -5.89 -11.41
C HIS A 619 -13.07 -6.19 -12.92
N THR A 620 -13.99 -7.06 -13.32
CA THR A 620 -14.25 -7.35 -14.73
C THR A 620 -14.85 -6.12 -15.44
N PHE A 621 -15.76 -5.40 -14.79
CA PHE A 621 -16.38 -4.22 -15.32
C PHE A 621 -15.36 -3.09 -15.58
N ILE A 622 -14.50 -2.78 -14.61
CA ILE A 622 -13.43 -1.78 -14.82
C ILE A 622 -12.44 -2.21 -15.90
N SER A 623 -12.17 -3.52 -16.05
CA SER A 623 -11.31 -4.06 -17.10
C SER A 623 -11.93 -3.88 -18.50
N TYR A 624 -13.26 -3.95 -18.62
CA TYR A 624 -13.97 -3.65 -19.88
C TYR A 624 -13.91 -2.15 -20.18
N ILE A 625 -14.08 -1.27 -19.18
CA ILE A 625 -13.90 0.17 -19.35
C ILE A 625 -12.46 0.48 -19.81
N ALA A 626 -11.46 -0.17 -19.22
CA ALA A 626 -10.06 0.00 -19.61
C ALA A 626 -9.81 -0.46 -21.06
N ALA A 627 -10.50 -1.51 -21.51
CA ALA A 627 -10.45 -1.98 -22.90
C ALA A 627 -11.02 -0.96 -23.88
N LEU A 628 -12.18 -0.37 -23.56
CA LEU A 628 -12.72 0.79 -24.32
C LEU A 628 -11.71 1.94 -24.30
N GLY A 629 -11.17 2.28 -23.14
CA GLY A 629 -10.16 3.32 -22.97
C GLY A 629 -8.89 3.12 -23.80
N ALA A 630 -8.50 1.90 -24.11
CA ALA A 630 -7.32 1.61 -24.92
C ALA A 630 -7.49 2.00 -26.41
N HIS A 631 -8.73 1.98 -26.92
CA HIS A 631 -9.08 2.20 -28.31
C HIS A 631 -9.82 3.53 -28.58
N ARG A 632 -9.78 4.50 -27.66
CA ARG A 632 -10.52 5.77 -27.66
C ARG A 632 -10.06 6.80 -28.72
N ASP A 633 -9.92 6.39 -29.94
CA ASP A 633 -9.74 7.30 -31.07
C ASP A 633 -11.09 7.84 -31.52
N LYS A 634 -11.12 9.08 -32.05
CA LYS A 634 -12.37 9.71 -32.51
C LYS A 634 -13.14 8.81 -33.50
N ILE A 635 -14.44 8.73 -33.31
CA ILE A 635 -15.37 7.98 -34.12
C ILE A 635 -16.29 8.97 -34.84
N GLU A 636 -16.61 8.68 -36.11
CA GLU A 636 -17.50 9.46 -36.93
C GLU A 636 -18.92 8.81 -37.04
N ASP A 637 -19.03 7.56 -36.61
CA ASP A 637 -20.26 6.77 -36.62
C ASP A 637 -21.22 7.26 -35.52
N GLN A 638 -22.29 7.98 -35.98
CA GLN A 638 -23.25 8.59 -35.08
C GLN A 638 -24.11 7.55 -34.35
N GLU A 639 -24.43 6.43 -35.00
CA GLU A 639 -25.21 5.35 -34.38
C GLU A 639 -24.50 4.70 -33.21
N VAL A 640 -23.18 4.47 -33.34
CA VAL A 640 -22.34 3.93 -32.25
C VAL A 640 -22.20 4.94 -31.11
N LEU A 641 -22.10 6.23 -31.38
CA LEU A 641 -22.04 7.28 -30.36
C LEU A 641 -23.34 7.38 -29.56
N GLU A 642 -24.50 7.32 -30.24
CA GLU A 642 -25.81 7.32 -29.56
C GLU A 642 -26.00 6.09 -28.67
N LEU A 643 -25.55 4.91 -29.12
CA LEU A 643 -25.56 3.70 -28.31
C LEU A 643 -24.66 3.78 -27.10
N LEU A 644 -23.48 4.42 -27.21
CA LEU A 644 -22.58 4.64 -26.06
C LEU A 644 -23.22 5.56 -25.01
N ASP A 645 -23.94 6.61 -25.46
CA ASP A 645 -24.64 7.52 -24.54
C ASP A 645 -25.82 6.81 -23.86
N GLN A 646 -26.65 6.07 -24.60
CA GLN A 646 -27.73 5.26 -24.02
C GLN A 646 -27.20 4.23 -23.01
N ALA A 647 -26.09 3.53 -23.33
CA ALA A 647 -25.46 2.59 -22.42
C ALA A 647 -24.94 3.26 -21.14
N MET A 648 -24.46 4.48 -21.26
CA MET A 648 -24.01 5.25 -20.10
C MET A 648 -25.15 5.56 -19.15
N ASP A 649 -26.30 5.99 -19.70
CA ASP A 649 -27.49 6.29 -18.92
C ASP A 649 -28.05 5.03 -18.24
N ASP A 650 -28.14 3.89 -18.94
CA ASP A 650 -28.56 2.61 -18.38
C ASP A 650 -27.64 2.12 -17.29
N ILE A 651 -26.32 2.25 -17.48
CA ILE A 651 -25.31 1.84 -16.49
C ILE A 651 -25.41 2.74 -15.24
N GLN A 652 -25.53 4.05 -15.40
CA GLN A 652 -25.71 4.97 -14.28
C GLN A 652 -27.02 4.72 -13.54
N GLY A 653 -28.12 4.53 -14.23
CA GLY A 653 -29.42 4.18 -13.66
C GLY A 653 -29.34 2.92 -12.80
N ALA A 654 -28.76 1.85 -13.34
CA ALA A 654 -28.64 0.56 -12.66
C ALA A 654 -27.65 0.60 -11.47
N LEU A 655 -26.51 1.25 -11.63
CA LEU A 655 -25.43 1.22 -10.63
C LEU A 655 -25.50 2.34 -9.59
N LEU A 656 -26.09 3.50 -9.90
CA LEU A 656 -26.13 4.64 -8.98
C LEU A 656 -27.52 4.96 -8.45
N ASN A 657 -28.59 4.77 -9.27
CA ASN A 657 -29.96 5.15 -8.94
C ASN A 657 -30.86 3.99 -8.52
N ASP A 658 -30.32 2.76 -8.41
CA ASP A 658 -31.05 1.53 -8.05
C ASP A 658 -32.23 1.19 -9.03
N GLU A 659 -32.16 1.68 -10.26
CA GLU A 659 -33.11 1.32 -11.30
C GLU A 659 -32.94 -0.14 -11.74
N THR A 660 -34.05 -0.83 -11.99
CA THR A 660 -33.98 -2.24 -12.45
C THR A 660 -33.63 -2.30 -13.93
N PRO A 661 -32.48 -2.87 -14.32
CA PRO A 661 -31.98 -2.84 -15.70
C PRO A 661 -32.68 -3.84 -16.65
N ASP A 662 -33.76 -4.50 -16.24
CA ASP A 662 -34.24 -5.74 -16.87
C ASP A 662 -34.73 -5.58 -18.33
N LEU A 663 -35.36 -4.48 -18.72
CA LEU A 663 -35.91 -4.30 -20.09
C LEU A 663 -34.98 -3.50 -20.99
N SER A 664 -34.39 -2.40 -20.51
CA SER A 664 -33.52 -1.54 -21.32
C SER A 664 -32.21 -2.22 -21.68
N ALA A 665 -31.54 -2.84 -20.71
CA ALA A 665 -30.31 -3.57 -20.94
C ALA A 665 -30.48 -4.78 -21.86
N HIS A 666 -31.63 -5.49 -21.80
CA HIS A 666 -31.93 -6.62 -22.68
C HIS A 666 -32.18 -6.15 -24.14
N ASN A 667 -32.97 -5.10 -24.33
CA ASN A 667 -33.23 -4.51 -25.64
C ASN A 667 -31.93 -3.99 -26.27
N MET A 668 -31.11 -3.29 -25.49
CA MET A 668 -29.80 -2.81 -25.94
C MET A 668 -28.88 -3.95 -26.37
N LEU A 669 -28.80 -5.05 -25.58
CA LEU A 669 -28.05 -6.24 -25.98
C LEU A 669 -28.53 -6.86 -27.29
N GLN A 670 -29.84 -6.86 -27.57
CA GLN A 670 -30.36 -7.33 -28.83
C GLN A 670 -29.96 -6.41 -29.99
N THR A 671 -30.08 -5.10 -29.82
CA THR A 671 -29.67 -4.10 -30.82
C THR A 671 -28.18 -4.22 -31.13
N ILE A 672 -27.31 -4.31 -30.09
CA ILE A 672 -25.89 -4.48 -30.29
C ILE A 672 -25.55 -5.80 -31.01
N ARG A 673 -26.23 -6.90 -30.70
CA ARG A 673 -26.06 -8.19 -31.40
C ARG A 673 -26.50 -8.12 -32.86
N GLN A 674 -27.56 -7.41 -33.16
CA GLN A 674 -28.02 -7.19 -34.54
C GLN A 674 -26.98 -6.39 -35.34
N LEU A 675 -26.48 -5.29 -34.79
CA LEU A 675 -25.44 -4.49 -35.42
C LEU A 675 -24.11 -5.28 -35.58
N LEU A 676 -23.73 -6.10 -34.62
CA LEU A 676 -22.58 -6.99 -34.74
C LEU A 676 -22.76 -8.03 -35.85
N SER A 677 -24.00 -8.48 -36.13
CA SER A 677 -24.28 -9.45 -37.18
C SER A 677 -24.37 -8.83 -38.59
N GLN A 678 -24.74 -7.54 -38.68
CA GLN A 678 -24.88 -6.80 -39.94
C GLN A 678 -23.58 -6.17 -40.43
N ASN A 679 -22.66 -5.83 -39.54
CA ASN A 679 -21.42 -5.08 -39.81
C ASN A 679 -20.24 -6.01 -40.18
N ASN A 680 -20.29 -6.66 -41.34
CA ASN A 680 -19.29 -7.66 -41.73
C ASN A 680 -17.99 -7.09 -42.35
N GLU A 681 -17.84 -5.81 -42.70
CA GLU A 681 -16.63 -5.35 -43.45
C GLU A 681 -16.13 -3.92 -43.21
N GLN A 682 -16.81 -2.98 -42.54
CA GLN A 682 -16.43 -1.57 -42.72
C GLN A 682 -15.71 -0.84 -41.58
N ASP A 683 -15.85 -1.20 -40.31
CA ASP A 683 -15.02 -0.53 -39.26
C ASP A 683 -14.67 -1.44 -38.10
N GLN A 684 -13.45 -1.91 -38.11
CA GLN A 684 -12.89 -2.75 -37.04
C GLN A 684 -12.95 -2.07 -35.65
N LYS A 685 -12.99 -0.72 -35.62
CA LYS A 685 -13.09 0.05 -34.38
C LYS A 685 -14.49 0.00 -33.79
N SER A 686 -15.50 0.29 -34.56
CA SER A 686 -16.93 0.21 -34.14
C SER A 686 -17.26 -1.19 -33.63
N LEU A 687 -16.72 -2.22 -34.28
CA LEU A 687 -16.92 -3.62 -33.91
C LEU A 687 -16.33 -3.94 -32.52
N ILE A 688 -15.12 -3.46 -32.21
CA ILE A 688 -14.49 -3.61 -30.87
C ILE A 688 -15.32 -2.91 -29.82
N ILE A 689 -15.83 -1.70 -30.09
CA ILE A 689 -16.62 -0.92 -29.14
C ILE A 689 -17.95 -1.62 -28.83
N LEU A 690 -18.67 -2.03 -29.85
CA LEU A 690 -19.93 -2.76 -29.70
C LEU A 690 -19.74 -4.08 -28.92
N GLN A 691 -18.64 -4.78 -29.18
CA GLN A 691 -18.29 -5.98 -28.44
C GLN A 691 -18.02 -5.71 -26.96
N GLN A 692 -17.25 -4.66 -26.62
CA GLN A 692 -16.99 -4.29 -25.23
C GLN A 692 -18.26 -3.85 -24.53
N LEU A 693 -19.10 -3.07 -25.22
CA LEU A 693 -20.39 -2.63 -24.70
C LEU A 693 -21.30 -3.83 -24.41
N SER A 694 -21.36 -4.81 -25.31
CA SER A 694 -22.10 -6.05 -25.09
C SER A 694 -21.63 -6.81 -23.86
N LEU A 695 -20.32 -6.89 -23.62
CA LEU A 695 -19.73 -7.52 -22.44
C LEU A 695 -20.11 -6.78 -21.16
N MET A 696 -20.04 -5.44 -21.16
CA MET A 696 -20.42 -4.62 -20.01
C MET A 696 -21.89 -4.79 -19.66
N MET A 697 -22.77 -4.71 -20.65
CA MET A 697 -24.21 -4.88 -20.45
C MET A 697 -24.58 -6.29 -19.98
N SER A 698 -23.84 -7.32 -20.41
CA SER A 698 -24.11 -8.71 -20.00
C SER A 698 -23.89 -8.99 -18.51
N ILE A 699 -23.02 -8.23 -17.84
CA ILE A 699 -22.74 -8.39 -16.39
C ILE A 699 -23.49 -7.37 -15.53
N LEU A 700 -24.10 -6.34 -16.16
CA LEU A 700 -24.71 -5.21 -15.45
C LEU A 700 -25.82 -5.65 -14.48
N GLN A 701 -26.71 -6.54 -14.92
CA GLN A 701 -27.81 -7.05 -14.11
C GLN A 701 -27.33 -7.77 -12.86
N GLN A 702 -26.33 -8.64 -13.01
CA GLN A 702 -25.78 -9.40 -11.89
C GLN A 702 -25.01 -8.48 -10.92
N LEU A 703 -24.26 -7.50 -11.43
CA LEU A 703 -23.54 -6.52 -10.64
C LEU A 703 -24.52 -5.63 -9.84
N SER A 704 -25.62 -5.18 -10.45
CA SER A 704 -26.66 -4.39 -9.79
C SER A 704 -27.38 -5.19 -8.69
N ARG A 705 -27.74 -6.44 -8.94
CA ARG A 705 -28.36 -7.32 -7.92
C ARG A 705 -27.46 -7.55 -6.72
N LEU A 706 -26.18 -7.86 -6.94
CA LEU A 706 -25.22 -8.05 -5.85
C LEU A 706 -24.98 -6.75 -5.07
N LYS A 707 -24.92 -5.60 -5.73
CA LYS A 707 -24.87 -4.30 -5.06
C LYS A 707 -26.07 -4.13 -4.12
N GLN A 708 -27.27 -4.41 -4.60
CA GLN A 708 -28.52 -4.28 -3.81
C GLN A 708 -28.52 -5.24 -2.63
N SER A 709 -28.18 -6.53 -2.83
CA SER A 709 -28.14 -7.52 -1.74
C SER A 709 -27.14 -7.11 -0.66
N LEU A 710 -25.94 -6.66 -1.05
CA LEU A 710 -24.89 -6.21 -0.14
C LEU A 710 -25.19 -4.82 0.50
N SER A 711 -26.19 -4.08 0.04
CA SER A 711 -26.62 -2.78 0.58
C SER A 711 -27.84 -2.88 1.50
N HIS A 712 -28.84 -3.71 1.17
CA HIS A 712 -30.14 -3.78 1.86
C HIS A 712 -30.14 -4.52 3.18
N GLU A 713 -29.33 -5.57 3.34
CA GLU A 713 -29.26 -6.29 4.62
C GLU A 713 -28.70 -5.42 5.76
N HIS A 714 -28.04 -4.32 5.43
CA HIS A 714 -27.47 -3.38 6.38
C HIS A 714 -28.42 -2.39 7.01
N ASP A 715 -29.45 -1.98 6.29
CA ASP A 715 -30.47 -1.08 6.86
C ASP A 715 -31.36 -1.81 7.85
N GLN A 716 -31.51 -3.13 7.73
CA GLN A 716 -32.26 -3.95 8.70
C GLN A 716 -31.49 -4.14 10.00
N ASP A 717 -30.21 -4.50 9.98
CA ASP A 717 -29.37 -4.62 11.18
C ASP A 717 -29.19 -3.27 11.91
N ALA A 718 -29.14 -2.15 11.16
CA ALA A 718 -29.04 -0.82 11.76
C ALA A 718 -30.32 -0.40 12.46
N THR A 719 -31.47 -0.87 12.02
CA THR A 719 -32.79 -0.59 12.62
C THR A 719 -33.04 -1.46 13.87
N GLU A 720 -32.59 -2.71 13.88
CA GLU A 720 -32.65 -3.58 15.06
C GLU A 720 -31.73 -3.10 16.18
N LEU A 721 -30.51 -2.64 15.88
CA LEU A 721 -29.58 -2.09 16.88
C LEU A 721 -29.97 -0.69 17.38
N ALA A 722 -30.75 0.08 16.64
CA ALA A 722 -31.30 1.36 17.11
C ALA A 722 -32.52 1.16 18.01
N SER A 723 -33.12 -0.04 18.02
CA SER A 723 -34.25 -0.43 18.86
C SER A 723 -33.83 -1.17 20.13
N LEU A 724 -32.54 -1.51 20.28
CA LEU A 724 -31.93 -2.03 21.51
C LEU A 724 -31.12 -0.91 22.20
#